data_3ce6e23aa62c33002f04ee7860551c9a
#
_entry.id   3ce6e23aa62c33002f04ee7860551c9a
#
_cell.length_a   1.000
_cell.length_b   1.000
_cell.length_c   1.000
_cell.angle_alpha   90.00
_cell.angle_beta   90.00
_cell.angle_gamma   90.00
#
_symmetry.space_group_name_H-M   'P 1'
#
loop_
_entity.id
_entity.type
_entity.pdbx_description
1 polymer ?
#
loop_
_entity_poly.entity_id
_entity_poly.type
_entity_poly.pdbx_seq_one_letter_code
_entity_poly.pdbx_strand_id
1 'polypeptide(L)'
;MKTFSFWAIALGVLFARSASGQAIAHWAFDASVLECDSGYAVVGPLGVSESWVQGLGAGKALSLKGFASQGMESGARGLWMEANTLGMDSVWLSGALRGSSTSSRWWQIQASVDSGATWFVAWQPDSGWGPFDVFVPFTAPMAGAAGHSSVWLRLVSVFSPVAFSHFGGSFGPNEAYQGMREQPTTSSQNYSTAGTWRWDNLRLNGLESPPTIWNGMSWSLGAPVAGVNAMVAAPYSGPGFTCDVLRVANGVALEVIAGGALDVRGRALVDGGVVLRASASGQAQMRVGASGSGGVLAERFWPSVGWQQLSSPLAEGVRRLWGADSLALYSWNADSGEYRAPGQGIDARGQGFYVQGSGLVSVRGGLPRIPWTQWDLGYADVPNPVSTVHSTTVTDGWNLLGNPFACGLDFGQVERLGVDASYSIWDPSLNAGLGGYAYYSPSGGNLGQVILPMQGFWVRAQGPGAQLVARQRGVLSSPPPNPRVAITLAVPDRNWAEIVFLDPREDAGAGFDADRDAVARQSPTGIQWAAATETYDAAAKSWNPQTSLTLVSWSDSSRSAAVSAVGHTRALWLLGADGQRVRLDQGPAAVQLDGSQSWTLLAESLGGTEAQPIAWRTGPGWLWVPDAVQLEVLNVLGQVVLTPTGAAHDPIPHG
;
A
#
# COMPACT_ATOMS: atom_id res chain seq x y z
N MET A 1 71.01 16.85 9.99
CA MET A 1 69.64 16.83 10.43
C MET A 1 68.81 17.53 9.38
N LYS A 2 68.12 16.81 8.51
CA LYS A 2 67.16 17.35 7.53
C LYS A 2 65.81 16.74 7.85
N THR A 3 64.93 17.58 8.37
CA THR A 3 63.53 17.26 8.66
C THR A 3 62.77 17.10 7.33
N PHE A 4 62.30 15.92 7.04
CA PHE A 4 61.34 15.67 5.95
C PHE A 4 59.96 15.95 6.47
N SER A 5 59.34 17.02 6.02
CA SER A 5 57.90 17.27 6.16
C SER A 5 57.16 16.42 5.15
N PHE A 6 56.42 15.42 5.63
CA PHE A 6 55.44 14.70 4.81
C PHE A 6 54.24 15.63 4.59
N TRP A 7 54.11 16.18 3.41
CA TRP A 7 52.86 16.73 2.92
C TRP A 7 51.94 15.57 2.57
N ALA A 8 50.87 15.40 3.32
CA ALA A 8 49.76 14.55 2.94
C ALA A 8 49.15 15.12 1.66
N ILE A 9 49.42 14.47 0.54
CA ILE A 9 48.71 14.72 -0.71
C ILE A 9 47.31 14.22 -0.45
N ALA A 10 46.38 15.13 -0.13
CA ALA A 10 44.94 14.86 -0.24
C ALA A 10 44.68 14.57 -1.71
N LEU A 11 44.52 13.29 -2.03
CA LEU A 11 44.11 12.84 -3.35
C LEU A 11 42.62 13.27 -3.50
N GLY A 12 42.45 14.51 -3.87
CA GLY A 12 41.19 14.99 -4.40
C GLY A 12 40.95 14.25 -5.73
N VAL A 13 40.26 13.12 -5.68
CA VAL A 13 39.68 12.55 -6.87
C VAL A 13 38.64 13.56 -7.34
N LEU A 14 39.06 14.50 -8.15
CA LEU A 14 38.19 15.27 -9.01
C LEU A 14 37.54 14.19 -9.93
N PHE A 15 36.34 13.71 -9.54
CA PHE A 15 35.45 13.11 -10.51
C PHE A 15 35.19 14.22 -11.54
N ALA A 16 35.87 14.14 -12.67
CA ALA A 16 35.50 14.93 -13.84
C ALA A 16 34.00 14.68 -14.03
N ARG A 17 33.21 15.72 -13.83
CA ARG A 17 31.81 15.71 -14.23
C ARG A 17 31.81 15.31 -15.69
N SER A 18 31.48 14.05 -16.01
CA SER A 18 31.14 13.72 -17.37
C SER A 18 29.95 14.61 -17.71
N ALA A 19 30.11 15.49 -18.69
CA ALA A 19 29.06 16.38 -19.18
C ALA A 19 27.87 15.61 -19.79
N SER A 20 27.92 14.28 -19.80
CA SER A 20 26.83 13.40 -20.14
C SER A 20 25.93 13.23 -18.92
N GLY A 21 24.76 13.86 -18.95
CA GLY A 21 23.75 13.69 -17.90
C GLY A 21 23.38 12.24 -17.68
N GLN A 22 23.00 11.94 -16.45
CA GLN A 22 22.58 10.61 -16.07
C GLN A 22 21.13 10.37 -16.51
N ALA A 23 20.85 9.20 -17.11
CA ALA A 23 19.48 8.82 -17.44
C ALA A 23 18.66 8.60 -16.16
N ILE A 24 17.55 9.34 -16.03
CA ILE A 24 16.52 9.13 -15.02
C ILE A 24 15.63 7.96 -15.47
N ALA A 25 15.24 7.95 -16.75
CA ALA A 25 14.51 6.87 -17.40
C ALA A 25 14.82 6.81 -18.89
N HIS A 26 14.75 5.63 -19.49
CA HIS A 26 14.98 5.40 -20.91
C HIS A 26 13.95 4.43 -21.45
N TRP A 27 13.38 4.73 -22.62
CA TRP A 27 12.49 3.90 -23.43
C TRP A 27 13.05 3.74 -24.83
N ALA A 28 13.56 2.57 -25.15
CA ALA A 28 13.89 2.21 -26.52
C ALA A 28 12.63 1.81 -27.33
N PHE A 29 11.58 1.37 -26.63
CA PHE A 29 10.34 0.86 -27.19
C PHE A 29 10.45 -0.44 -28.00
N ASP A 30 11.62 -1.05 -28.07
CA ASP A 30 11.90 -2.26 -28.87
C ASP A 30 11.07 -3.47 -28.45
N ALA A 31 10.76 -3.59 -27.16
CA ALA A 31 9.93 -4.65 -26.61
C ALA A 31 8.42 -4.48 -26.84
N SER A 32 8.00 -3.37 -27.48
CA SER A 32 6.58 -3.02 -27.66
C SER A 32 5.81 -2.88 -26.34
N VAL A 33 6.43 -2.25 -25.35
CA VAL A 33 5.88 -1.98 -24.02
C VAL A 33 6.12 -0.52 -23.61
N LEU A 34 5.32 -0.02 -22.68
CA LEU A 34 5.43 1.33 -22.14
C LEU A 34 6.38 1.41 -20.92
N GLU A 35 6.79 0.26 -20.37
CA GLU A 35 7.78 0.20 -19.31
C GLU A 35 9.14 0.69 -19.81
N CYS A 36 9.84 1.45 -18.96
CA CYS A 36 11.18 1.93 -19.30
C CYS A 36 12.23 0.82 -19.23
N ASP A 37 13.18 0.80 -20.17
CA ASP A 37 14.29 -0.18 -20.23
C ASP A 37 15.29 0.03 -19.09
N SER A 38 15.46 1.26 -18.65
CA SER A 38 16.33 1.59 -17.51
C SER A 38 15.80 2.79 -16.73
N GLY A 39 16.16 2.89 -15.43
CA GLY A 39 15.63 3.89 -14.53
C GLY A 39 14.16 3.63 -14.15
N TYR A 40 13.45 4.67 -13.76
CA TYR A 40 12.02 4.60 -13.48
C TYR A 40 11.30 5.90 -13.79
N ALA A 41 10.33 5.82 -14.67
CA ALA A 41 9.27 6.80 -14.88
C ALA A 41 8.11 6.11 -15.58
N VAL A 42 6.92 6.68 -15.51
CA VAL A 42 5.74 6.16 -16.17
C VAL A 42 5.51 6.96 -17.46
N VAL A 43 5.08 6.29 -18.54
CA VAL A 43 4.70 6.92 -19.79
C VAL A 43 3.41 6.29 -20.31
N GLY A 44 2.56 7.08 -20.98
CA GLY A 44 1.34 6.57 -21.57
C GLY A 44 0.72 7.52 -22.62
N PRO A 45 -0.21 7.04 -23.45
CA PRO A 45 -0.94 7.87 -24.39
C PRO A 45 -1.87 8.84 -23.65
N LEU A 46 -2.00 10.05 -24.16
CA LEU A 46 -2.89 11.09 -23.66
C LEU A 46 -3.95 11.44 -24.71
N GLY A 47 -5.17 10.92 -24.55
CA GLY A 47 -6.29 11.19 -25.44
C GLY A 47 -6.11 10.69 -26.88
N VAL A 48 -5.15 9.79 -27.14
CA VAL A 48 -4.80 9.19 -28.43
C VAL A 48 -4.70 7.68 -28.28
N SER A 49 -4.74 6.95 -29.40
CA SER A 49 -4.48 5.51 -29.43
C SER A 49 -3.03 5.22 -29.77
N GLU A 50 -2.49 4.16 -29.18
CA GLU A 50 -1.12 3.69 -29.41
C GLU A 50 -1.07 2.47 -30.32
N SER A 51 0.07 2.29 -30.96
CA SER A 51 0.44 1.08 -31.70
C SER A 51 1.95 1.00 -31.83
N TRP A 52 2.46 -0.19 -32.15
CA TRP A 52 3.89 -0.44 -32.31
C TRP A 52 4.23 -0.59 -33.79
N VAL A 53 5.21 0.16 -34.25
CA VAL A 53 5.62 0.19 -35.65
C VAL A 53 7.13 0.08 -35.78
N GLN A 54 7.66 -0.01 -36.98
CA GLN A 54 9.10 0.06 -37.23
C GLN A 54 9.66 1.38 -36.70
N GLY A 55 10.68 1.28 -35.85
CA GLY A 55 11.41 2.38 -35.25
C GLY A 55 12.64 2.81 -36.03
N LEU A 56 13.54 3.50 -35.35
CA LEU A 56 14.85 3.90 -35.86
C LEU A 56 15.76 2.64 -35.88
N GLY A 57 16.29 2.30 -37.05
CA GLY A 57 17.05 1.07 -37.24
C GLY A 57 16.16 -0.18 -37.27
N ALA A 58 16.54 -1.24 -36.57
CA ALA A 58 15.84 -2.53 -36.57
C ALA A 58 14.75 -2.65 -35.48
N GLY A 59 14.66 -1.66 -34.55
CA GLY A 59 13.77 -1.69 -33.40
C GLY A 59 12.33 -1.29 -33.67
N LYS A 60 11.57 -1.10 -32.58
CA LYS A 60 10.19 -0.60 -32.60
C LYS A 60 10.12 0.84 -32.12
N ALA A 61 9.05 1.53 -32.51
CA ALA A 61 8.69 2.86 -32.06
C ALA A 61 7.25 2.89 -31.58
N LEU A 62 6.97 3.73 -30.61
CA LEU A 62 5.62 4.03 -30.15
C LEU A 62 4.93 4.97 -31.13
N SER A 63 3.88 4.51 -31.80
CA SER A 63 3.09 5.27 -32.75
C SER A 63 1.77 5.71 -32.12
N LEU A 64 1.51 7.01 -32.16
CA LEU A 64 0.29 7.65 -31.65
C LEU A 64 -0.57 8.15 -32.81
N LYS A 65 -1.90 7.97 -32.71
CA LYS A 65 -2.90 8.44 -33.68
C LYS A 65 -4.20 8.83 -32.97
N GLY A 66 -5.09 9.54 -33.68
CA GLY A 66 -6.35 10.00 -33.09
C GLY A 66 -6.21 11.36 -32.43
N PHE A 67 -5.42 12.25 -33.02
CA PHE A 67 -5.27 13.63 -32.58
C PHE A 67 -6.57 14.43 -32.71
N ALA A 68 -6.65 15.60 -32.09
CA ALA A 68 -7.83 16.42 -32.08
C ALA A 68 -8.22 16.95 -33.47
N SER A 69 -9.49 17.27 -33.65
CA SER A 69 -9.97 17.92 -34.85
C SER A 69 -9.42 19.34 -35.01
N GLN A 70 -9.37 19.84 -36.22
CA GLN A 70 -8.91 21.20 -36.52
C GLN A 70 -9.66 22.23 -35.68
N GLY A 71 -8.97 23.18 -35.07
CA GLY A 71 -9.52 24.20 -34.19
C GLY A 71 -9.96 23.73 -32.80
N MET A 72 -9.70 22.46 -32.41
CA MET A 72 -10.14 21.87 -31.15
C MET A 72 -8.95 21.39 -30.31
N GLU A 73 -9.10 21.43 -28.97
CA GLU A 73 -8.27 20.75 -27.99
C GLU A 73 -6.75 20.96 -28.15
N SER A 74 -6.30 22.19 -28.44
CA SER A 74 -4.87 22.51 -28.46
C SER A 74 -4.21 22.22 -27.11
N GLY A 75 -3.13 21.42 -27.14
CA GLY A 75 -2.40 21.07 -25.91
C GLY A 75 -3.01 19.93 -25.07
N ALA A 76 -3.98 19.19 -25.62
CA ALA A 76 -4.69 18.14 -24.84
C ALA A 76 -4.32 16.71 -25.25
N ARG A 77 -3.70 16.48 -26.43
CA ARG A 77 -3.48 15.13 -26.96
C ARG A 77 -2.02 14.87 -27.32
N GLY A 78 -1.54 13.70 -26.96
CA GLY A 78 -0.16 13.28 -27.22
C GLY A 78 0.35 12.18 -26.30
N LEU A 79 1.46 12.41 -25.62
CA LEU A 79 2.09 11.49 -24.67
C LEU A 79 2.19 12.17 -23.29
N TRP A 80 1.94 11.44 -22.23
CA TRP A 80 2.18 11.92 -20.87
C TRP A 80 3.25 11.07 -20.18
N MET A 81 3.93 11.64 -19.18
CA MET A 81 4.95 11.00 -18.35
C MET A 81 4.83 11.47 -16.91
N GLU A 82 5.20 10.61 -15.99
CA GLU A 82 5.45 10.97 -14.58
C GLU A 82 6.83 10.48 -14.15
N ALA A 83 7.61 11.35 -13.52
CA ALA A 83 8.96 11.06 -13.07
C ALA A 83 9.31 11.74 -11.76
N ASN A 84 10.30 11.19 -11.05
CA ASN A 84 10.94 11.83 -9.91
C ASN A 84 12.26 12.45 -10.36
N THR A 85 12.44 13.74 -10.10
CA THR A 85 13.64 14.53 -10.47
C THR A 85 14.39 15.07 -9.27
N LEU A 86 14.10 14.57 -8.05
CA LEU A 86 14.82 14.96 -6.84
C LEU A 86 16.34 14.77 -7.01
N GLY A 87 17.09 15.67 -6.44
CA GLY A 87 18.55 15.67 -6.49
C GLY A 87 19.14 16.07 -7.84
N MET A 88 18.33 16.60 -8.77
CA MET A 88 18.79 17.13 -10.05
C MET A 88 18.88 18.66 -10.03
N ASP A 89 19.97 19.21 -10.53
CA ASP A 89 20.12 20.65 -10.81
C ASP A 89 19.39 21.04 -12.10
N SER A 90 19.40 20.15 -13.08
CA SER A 90 18.72 20.36 -14.37
C SER A 90 18.26 19.04 -14.96
N VAL A 91 17.20 19.09 -15.76
CA VAL A 91 16.64 17.93 -16.46
C VAL A 91 16.35 18.28 -17.91
N TRP A 92 16.46 17.30 -18.79
CA TRP A 92 16.09 17.43 -20.20
C TRP A 92 15.54 16.10 -20.73
N LEU A 93 14.63 16.22 -21.70
CA LEU A 93 14.14 15.08 -22.45
C LEU A 93 14.84 15.04 -23.83
N SER A 94 15.31 13.88 -24.22
CA SER A 94 15.86 13.64 -25.56
C SER A 94 15.20 12.42 -26.18
N GLY A 95 15.25 12.33 -27.50
CA GLY A 95 14.68 11.24 -28.26
C GLY A 95 14.59 11.54 -29.74
N ALA A 96 13.81 10.78 -30.47
CA ALA A 96 13.52 11.02 -31.87
C ALA A 96 12.00 11.01 -32.12
N LEU A 97 11.53 12.00 -32.85
CA LEU A 97 10.13 12.12 -33.28
C LEU A 97 10.03 12.07 -34.79
N ARG A 98 9.20 11.17 -35.31
CA ARG A 98 8.80 11.10 -36.71
C ARG A 98 7.31 11.41 -36.83
N GLY A 99 6.96 12.48 -37.51
CA GLY A 99 5.58 12.80 -37.86
C GLY A 99 5.24 12.40 -39.27
N SER A 100 3.99 11.97 -39.53
CA SER A 100 3.48 11.83 -40.88
C SER A 100 3.21 13.20 -41.51
N SER A 101 3.06 13.25 -42.83
CA SER A 101 2.82 14.49 -43.57
C SER A 101 1.61 15.29 -43.08
N THR A 102 0.60 14.61 -42.50
CA THR A 102 -0.65 15.21 -42.03
C THR A 102 -0.70 15.39 -40.52
N SER A 103 0.31 14.97 -39.73
CA SER A 103 0.37 15.21 -38.29
C SER A 103 0.70 16.67 -37.99
N SER A 104 0.38 17.14 -36.76
CA SER A 104 0.77 18.47 -36.32
C SER A 104 2.27 18.64 -36.37
N ARG A 105 2.74 19.76 -36.94
CA ARG A 105 4.15 20.17 -36.91
C ARG A 105 4.53 20.99 -35.66
N TRP A 106 3.52 21.44 -34.89
CA TRP A 106 3.72 22.18 -33.68
C TRP A 106 3.37 21.33 -32.46
N TRP A 107 4.27 21.30 -31.53
CA TRP A 107 4.11 20.56 -30.29
C TRP A 107 4.88 21.22 -29.15
N GLN A 108 4.50 20.90 -27.93
CA GLN A 108 5.11 21.41 -26.71
C GLN A 108 5.37 20.28 -25.74
N ILE A 109 6.38 20.46 -24.90
CA ILE A 109 6.50 19.75 -23.63
C ILE A 109 5.99 20.70 -22.56
N GLN A 110 4.90 20.32 -21.91
CA GLN A 110 4.35 21.04 -20.80
C GLN A 110 4.63 20.25 -19.53
N ALA A 111 4.95 20.93 -18.42
CA ALA A 111 5.26 20.33 -17.14
C ALA A 111 4.29 20.81 -16.06
N SER A 112 4.04 19.93 -15.09
CA SER A 112 3.31 20.20 -13.86
C SER A 112 4.11 19.64 -12.69
N VAL A 113 4.17 20.38 -11.60
CA VAL A 113 4.82 19.96 -10.34
C VAL A 113 3.82 19.86 -9.19
N ASP A 114 2.53 19.95 -9.51
CA ASP A 114 1.39 19.91 -8.60
C ASP A 114 0.35 18.84 -9.01
N SER A 115 0.84 17.72 -9.54
CA SER A 115 0.04 16.56 -9.98
C SER A 115 -1.01 16.88 -11.03
N GLY A 116 -0.68 17.81 -11.94
CA GLY A 116 -1.53 18.17 -13.08
C GLY A 116 -2.56 19.28 -12.81
N ALA A 117 -2.54 19.89 -11.62
CA ALA A 117 -3.43 21.00 -11.30
C ALA A 117 -3.11 22.26 -12.13
N THR A 118 -1.81 22.55 -12.30
CA THR A 118 -1.36 23.63 -13.19
C THR A 118 -0.29 23.13 -14.16
N TRP A 119 -0.23 23.73 -15.36
CA TRP A 119 0.69 23.37 -16.41
C TRP A 119 1.41 24.59 -16.95
N PHE A 120 2.74 24.47 -17.17
CA PHE A 120 3.54 25.48 -17.84
C PHE A 120 4.28 24.87 -19.03
N VAL A 121 4.61 25.68 -20.02
CA VAL A 121 5.42 25.25 -21.16
C VAL A 121 6.86 25.15 -20.70
N ALA A 122 7.36 23.91 -20.59
CA ALA A 122 8.76 23.66 -20.23
C ALA A 122 9.69 23.76 -21.45
N TRP A 123 9.19 23.39 -22.64
CA TRP A 123 9.93 23.47 -23.88
C TRP A 123 8.99 23.40 -25.10
N GLN A 124 9.42 24.07 -26.17
CA GLN A 124 8.80 23.96 -27.50
C GLN A 124 9.88 24.15 -28.57
N PRO A 125 9.72 23.61 -29.80
CA PRO A 125 10.62 23.89 -30.88
C PRO A 125 10.51 25.36 -31.35
N ASP A 126 11.62 25.97 -31.68
CA ASP A 126 11.68 27.37 -32.16
C ASP A 126 10.99 27.55 -33.52
N SER A 127 10.87 26.48 -34.30
CA SER A 127 10.22 26.44 -35.59
C SER A 127 9.35 25.20 -35.69
N GLY A 128 8.43 25.16 -36.65
CA GLY A 128 7.62 23.98 -36.91
C GLY A 128 8.48 22.73 -37.15
N TRP A 129 8.04 21.59 -36.58
CA TRP A 129 8.77 20.31 -36.65
C TRP A 129 8.77 19.75 -38.10
N GLY A 130 9.82 19.08 -38.47
CA GLY A 130 9.98 18.42 -39.77
C GLY A 130 11.44 18.12 -40.09
N PRO A 131 11.73 17.44 -41.18
CA PRO A 131 10.83 16.96 -42.22
C PRO A 131 9.91 15.83 -41.76
N PHE A 132 8.79 15.62 -42.48
CA PHE A 132 7.89 14.50 -42.22
C PHE A 132 8.48 13.17 -42.71
N ASP A 133 7.97 12.06 -42.15
CA ASP A 133 8.38 10.69 -42.46
C ASP A 133 9.85 10.36 -42.19
N VAL A 134 10.52 11.17 -41.40
CA VAL A 134 11.89 10.96 -40.94
C VAL A 134 11.94 11.11 -39.41
N PHE A 135 12.68 10.24 -38.75
CA PHE A 135 12.98 10.43 -37.31
C PHE A 135 13.97 11.59 -37.15
N VAL A 136 13.50 12.66 -36.53
CA VAL A 136 14.29 13.84 -36.21
C VAL A 136 14.66 13.80 -34.72
N PRO A 137 15.95 13.78 -34.35
CA PRO A 137 16.36 13.81 -32.97
C PRO A 137 16.06 15.16 -32.35
N PHE A 138 15.77 15.17 -31.04
CA PHE A 138 15.60 16.38 -30.25
C PHE A 138 16.28 16.26 -28.88
N THR A 139 16.60 17.40 -28.30
CA THR A 139 16.98 17.55 -26.89
C THR A 139 16.29 18.80 -26.37
N ALA A 140 15.43 18.59 -25.38
CA ALA A 140 14.55 19.60 -24.81
C ALA A 140 14.93 19.86 -23.35
N PRO A 141 15.66 20.93 -23.04
CA PRO A 141 15.86 21.36 -21.63
C PRO A 141 14.52 21.72 -21.01
N MET A 142 14.26 21.22 -19.82
CA MET A 142 12.99 21.43 -19.13
C MET A 142 13.15 22.33 -17.92
N ALA A 143 13.04 23.64 -18.15
CA ALA A 143 13.11 24.63 -17.09
C ALA A 143 11.99 24.41 -16.06
N GLY A 144 12.32 24.45 -14.75
CA GLY A 144 11.35 24.31 -13.68
C GLY A 144 10.90 22.87 -13.34
N ALA A 145 11.46 21.86 -14.04
CA ALA A 145 11.11 20.45 -13.80
C ALA A 145 12.14 19.68 -12.94
N ALA A 146 13.23 20.31 -12.51
CA ALA A 146 14.25 19.70 -11.67
C ALA A 146 13.93 19.82 -10.17
N GLY A 147 14.35 18.86 -9.35
CA GLY A 147 14.25 18.92 -7.88
C GLY A 147 12.88 18.57 -7.30
N HIS A 148 12.03 17.89 -8.04
CA HIS A 148 10.67 17.54 -7.60
C HIS A 148 10.47 16.03 -7.42
N SER A 149 9.71 15.64 -6.41
CA SER A 149 9.39 14.22 -6.13
C SER A 149 8.41 13.61 -7.16
N SER A 150 7.58 14.44 -7.78
CA SER A 150 6.70 14.06 -8.90
C SER A 150 6.65 15.23 -9.88
N VAL A 151 7.04 14.96 -11.10
CA VAL A 151 6.91 15.87 -12.25
C VAL A 151 6.07 15.16 -13.29
N TRP A 152 4.98 15.82 -13.66
CA TRP A 152 4.17 15.37 -14.78
C TRP A 152 4.56 16.14 -16.03
N LEU A 153 4.80 15.41 -17.10
CA LEU A 153 5.14 15.97 -18.40
C LEU A 153 4.08 15.54 -19.40
N ARG A 154 3.75 16.42 -20.34
CA ARG A 154 2.94 16.05 -21.49
C ARG A 154 3.53 16.62 -22.78
N LEU A 155 3.74 15.74 -23.76
CA LEU A 155 4.23 16.05 -25.08
C LEU A 155 3.01 16.13 -25.99
N VAL A 156 2.53 17.34 -26.25
CA VAL A 156 1.19 17.55 -26.83
C VAL A 156 1.23 18.34 -28.13
N SER A 157 0.31 18.01 -29.03
CA SER A 157 0.08 18.79 -30.23
C SER A 157 -0.58 20.13 -29.89
N VAL A 158 -0.10 21.20 -30.49
CA VAL A 158 -0.62 22.55 -30.26
C VAL A 158 -0.95 23.24 -31.61
N PHE A 159 -1.75 24.26 -31.55
CA PHE A 159 -2.01 25.13 -32.71
C PHE A 159 -0.72 25.81 -33.17
N SER A 160 -0.68 26.16 -34.45
CA SER A 160 0.43 26.90 -35.01
C SER A 160 0.57 28.29 -34.37
N PRO A 161 1.72 28.65 -33.82
CA PRO A 161 1.92 29.99 -33.30
C PRO A 161 2.13 31.05 -34.38
N VAL A 162 2.19 30.63 -35.64
CA VAL A 162 2.31 31.52 -36.79
C VAL A 162 1.10 31.41 -37.71
N ALA A 163 0.74 32.51 -38.35
CA ALA A 163 -0.32 32.50 -39.36
C ALA A 163 0.07 31.63 -40.55
N PHE A 164 -0.89 30.89 -41.12
CA PHE A 164 -0.71 30.07 -42.31
C PHE A 164 -1.97 29.95 -43.13
N SER A 165 -1.80 29.64 -44.39
CA SER A 165 -2.91 29.42 -45.31
C SER A 165 -3.14 27.93 -45.53
N HIS A 166 -4.42 27.53 -45.61
CA HIS A 166 -4.81 26.15 -45.80
C HIS A 166 -6.12 26.09 -46.58
N PHE A 167 -6.21 25.30 -47.65
CA PHE A 167 -7.38 25.02 -48.47
C PHE A 167 -8.55 26.03 -48.39
N GLY A 168 -8.43 27.15 -49.10
CA GLY A 168 -9.48 28.16 -49.16
C GLY A 168 -9.73 28.94 -47.89
N GLY A 169 -8.90 28.76 -46.86
CA GLY A 169 -8.94 29.47 -45.58
C GLY A 169 -7.58 29.93 -45.13
N SER A 170 -7.54 31.02 -44.37
CA SER A 170 -6.37 31.50 -43.66
C SER A 170 -6.62 31.40 -42.17
N PHE A 171 -5.64 30.94 -41.41
CA PHE A 171 -5.68 30.84 -39.95
C PHE A 171 -4.67 31.84 -39.36
N GLY A 172 -5.11 32.56 -38.37
CA GLY A 172 -4.24 33.39 -37.55
C GLY A 172 -3.36 32.54 -36.59
N PRO A 173 -2.45 33.19 -35.85
CA PRO A 173 -1.64 32.54 -34.83
C PRO A 173 -2.53 31.91 -33.73
N ASN A 174 -2.26 30.67 -33.37
CA ASN A 174 -2.96 29.92 -32.31
C ASN A 174 -4.44 29.60 -32.57
N GLU A 175 -4.84 29.52 -33.82
CA GLU A 175 -6.23 29.21 -34.19
C GLU A 175 -6.41 27.74 -34.64
N ALA A 176 -5.38 27.15 -35.27
CA ALA A 176 -5.51 25.86 -35.90
C ALA A 176 -4.20 25.06 -35.98
N TYR A 177 -4.30 23.74 -36.18
CA TYR A 177 -3.14 22.86 -36.37
C TYR A 177 -2.60 23.01 -37.82
N GLN A 178 -1.27 23.09 -37.92
CA GLN A 178 -0.56 23.05 -39.18
C GLN A 178 0.03 21.66 -39.40
N GLY A 179 -0.20 21.05 -40.58
CA GLY A 179 0.39 19.77 -40.95
C GLY A 179 1.91 19.87 -41.15
N MET A 180 2.62 18.75 -41.01
CA MET A 180 4.09 18.69 -41.22
C MET A 180 4.53 19.09 -42.62
N ARG A 181 3.70 18.96 -43.61
CA ARG A 181 3.98 19.39 -44.99
C ARG A 181 3.84 20.91 -45.09
N GLU A 182 4.94 21.58 -45.39
CA GLU A 182 5.01 23.06 -45.41
C GLU A 182 4.19 23.75 -46.49
N GLN A 183 4.01 23.11 -47.65
CA GLN A 183 3.35 23.75 -48.80
C GLN A 183 1.91 23.23 -48.93
N PRO A 184 0.93 24.10 -49.08
CA PRO A 184 -0.39 23.69 -49.51
C PRO A 184 -0.27 23.15 -50.94
N THR A 185 -0.29 21.84 -51.08
CA THR A 185 -0.45 21.22 -52.38
C THR A 185 -1.93 20.98 -52.64
N THR A 186 -2.34 20.88 -53.88
CA THR A 186 -3.69 20.52 -54.30
C THR A 186 -4.15 19.13 -53.84
N SER A 187 -3.30 18.40 -53.12
CA SER A 187 -3.60 17.10 -52.54
C SER A 187 -3.94 17.20 -51.06
N SER A 188 -4.78 16.33 -50.55
CA SER A 188 -5.37 16.24 -49.20
C SER A 188 -4.38 16.05 -48.04
N GLN A 189 -3.16 16.53 -48.12
CA GLN A 189 -2.09 16.27 -47.11
C GLN A 189 -1.83 17.43 -46.16
N ASN A 190 -2.88 18.05 -45.72
CA ASN A 190 -2.88 19.04 -44.66
C ASN A 190 -3.13 18.35 -43.34
N TYR A 191 -3.12 19.07 -42.20
CA TYR A 191 -3.40 18.47 -40.90
C TYR A 191 -4.65 17.58 -40.94
N SER A 192 -4.53 16.41 -40.33
CA SER A 192 -5.62 15.45 -40.17
C SER A 192 -5.51 14.73 -38.83
N THR A 193 -6.66 14.42 -38.22
CA THR A 193 -6.74 13.59 -37.01
C THR A 193 -6.12 12.18 -37.20
N ALA A 194 -6.03 11.71 -38.46
CA ALA A 194 -5.36 10.46 -38.83
C ALA A 194 -3.84 10.58 -38.91
N GLY A 195 -3.28 11.79 -38.76
CA GLY A 195 -1.85 12.02 -38.69
C GLY A 195 -1.24 11.24 -37.52
N THR A 196 0.00 10.77 -37.70
CA THR A 196 0.68 9.95 -36.66
C THR A 196 1.96 10.60 -36.20
N TRP A 197 2.23 10.51 -34.89
CA TRP A 197 3.54 10.72 -34.32
C TRP A 197 4.14 9.38 -33.90
N ARG A 198 5.45 9.21 -34.16
CA ARG A 198 6.20 8.03 -33.74
C ARG A 198 7.38 8.47 -32.87
N TRP A 199 7.38 8.00 -31.64
CA TRP A 199 8.42 8.28 -30.65
C TRP A 199 9.38 7.12 -30.54
N ASP A 200 10.68 7.41 -30.49
CA ASP A 200 11.71 6.40 -30.35
C ASP A 200 12.87 6.90 -29.50
N ASN A 201 13.53 5.99 -28.78
CA ASN A 201 14.68 6.28 -27.93
C ASN A 201 14.48 7.47 -26.99
N LEU A 202 13.30 7.55 -26.33
CA LEU A 202 13.04 8.61 -25.37
C LEU A 202 13.91 8.42 -24.12
N ARG A 203 14.56 9.50 -23.68
CA ARG A 203 15.39 9.52 -22.48
C ARG A 203 15.13 10.78 -21.68
N LEU A 204 14.70 10.58 -20.45
CA LEU A 204 14.68 11.61 -19.44
C LEU A 204 16.04 11.60 -18.74
N ASN A 205 16.77 12.69 -18.82
CA ASN A 205 18.12 12.83 -18.29
C ASN A 205 18.17 13.96 -17.26
N GLY A 206 19.14 13.92 -16.36
CA GLY A 206 19.39 14.98 -15.39
C GLY A 206 20.86 15.16 -15.05
N LEU A 207 21.24 16.36 -14.66
CA LEU A 207 22.51 16.65 -14.02
C LEU A 207 22.27 16.66 -12.51
N GLU A 208 22.95 15.76 -11.79
CA GLU A 208 22.79 15.68 -10.34
C GLU A 208 23.45 16.86 -9.63
N SER A 209 22.79 17.34 -8.58
CA SER A 209 23.39 18.28 -7.61
C SER A 209 24.59 17.63 -6.92
N PRO A 210 25.64 18.37 -6.58
CA PRO A 210 26.81 17.84 -5.88
C PRO A 210 26.40 17.20 -4.55
N PRO A 211 26.84 15.95 -4.25
CA PRO A 211 26.51 15.29 -3.00
C PRO A 211 27.38 15.78 -1.84
N THR A 212 26.86 15.68 -0.61
CA THR A 212 27.73 15.57 0.56
C THR A 212 28.37 14.17 0.60
N ILE A 213 29.65 14.09 0.95
CA ILE A 213 30.44 12.85 0.87
C ILE A 213 30.86 12.40 2.26
N TRP A 214 30.53 11.16 2.62
CA TRP A 214 31.07 10.49 3.80
C TRP A 214 32.44 9.90 3.50
N ASN A 215 33.47 10.35 4.23
CA ASN A 215 34.86 9.94 4.04
C ASN A 215 35.37 8.92 5.07
N GLY A 216 34.50 8.40 5.93
CA GLY A 216 34.81 7.49 7.05
C GLY A 216 34.90 8.20 8.40
N MET A 217 34.94 9.53 8.44
CA MET A 217 35.04 10.33 9.68
C MET A 217 33.96 11.41 9.76
N SER A 218 33.68 12.06 8.64
CA SER A 218 32.71 13.17 8.59
C SER A 218 32.10 13.32 7.19
N TRP A 219 31.00 14.03 7.14
CA TRP A 219 30.35 14.46 5.90
C TRP A 219 31.00 15.77 5.40
N SER A 220 31.32 15.84 4.10
CA SER A 220 32.04 16.97 3.51
C SER A 220 31.33 18.33 3.58
N LEU A 221 29.98 18.29 3.53
CA LEU A 221 29.11 19.47 3.57
C LEU A 221 28.08 19.41 4.72
N GLY A 222 28.36 18.63 5.79
CA GLY A 222 27.42 18.33 6.86
C GLY A 222 26.60 17.07 6.55
N ALA A 223 25.92 16.56 7.60
CA ALA A 223 25.07 15.37 7.45
C ALA A 223 23.98 15.60 6.41
N PRO A 224 23.68 14.59 5.56
CA PRO A 224 22.65 14.73 4.54
C PRO A 224 21.25 14.92 5.18
N VAL A 225 20.46 15.73 4.49
CA VAL A 225 19.04 16.01 4.81
C VAL A 225 18.22 16.03 3.52
N ALA A 226 16.92 16.20 3.63
CA ALA A 226 16.06 16.42 2.47
C ALA A 226 16.55 17.61 1.63
N GLY A 227 16.60 17.45 0.31
CA GLY A 227 17.16 18.44 -0.62
C GLY A 227 18.67 18.27 -0.90
N VAL A 228 19.34 17.29 -0.27
CA VAL A 228 20.77 17.06 -0.41
C VAL A 228 21.04 15.65 -0.92
N ASN A 229 21.90 15.51 -1.93
CA ASN A 229 22.42 14.22 -2.37
C ASN A 229 23.51 13.72 -1.43
N ALA A 230 23.58 12.41 -1.24
CA ALA A 230 24.56 11.76 -0.38
C ALA A 230 25.42 10.74 -1.15
N MET A 231 26.73 10.74 -0.89
CA MET A 231 27.65 9.72 -1.36
C MET A 231 28.41 9.12 -0.18
N VAL A 232 28.30 7.81 -0.02
CA VAL A 232 29.05 7.05 0.97
C VAL A 232 30.28 6.46 0.29
N ALA A 233 31.44 7.08 0.50
CA ALA A 233 32.71 6.74 -0.12
C ALA A 233 33.63 5.89 0.79
N ALA A 234 33.25 5.73 2.06
CA ALA A 234 33.94 4.88 3.05
C ALA A 234 32.90 4.16 3.91
N PRO A 235 33.26 3.10 4.64
CA PRO A 235 32.32 2.38 5.50
C PRO A 235 31.57 3.31 6.46
N TYR A 236 30.26 3.16 6.50
CA TYR A 236 29.37 3.92 7.38
C TYR A 236 28.59 2.95 8.27
N SER A 237 28.50 3.25 9.56
CA SER A 237 27.58 2.58 10.48
C SER A 237 26.92 3.63 11.37
N GLY A 238 25.57 3.68 11.36
CA GLY A 238 24.86 4.70 12.10
C GLY A 238 23.33 4.58 12.01
N PRO A 239 22.59 5.56 12.57
CA PRO A 239 21.12 5.51 12.62
C PRO A 239 20.43 5.72 11.26
N GLY A 240 21.22 5.92 10.19
CA GLY A 240 20.71 6.32 8.90
C GLY A 240 20.59 7.85 8.76
N PHE A 241 20.00 8.30 7.66
CA PHE A 241 19.82 9.71 7.33
C PHE A 241 18.77 9.88 6.22
N THR A 242 18.41 11.13 5.93
CA THR A 242 17.56 11.49 4.78
C THR A 242 18.42 12.10 3.67
N CYS A 243 18.16 11.74 2.41
CA CYS A 243 18.78 12.35 1.25
C CYS A 243 17.86 12.29 0.03
N ASP A 244 18.18 13.03 -1.04
CA ASP A 244 17.43 12.95 -2.29
C ASP A 244 17.97 11.82 -3.18
N VAL A 245 19.25 11.83 -3.52
CA VAL A 245 19.92 10.72 -4.22
C VAL A 245 20.98 10.12 -3.31
N LEU A 246 20.98 8.79 -3.20
CA LEU A 246 22.01 8.04 -2.49
C LEU A 246 22.94 7.36 -3.48
N ARG A 247 24.26 7.51 -3.26
CA ARG A 247 25.30 6.70 -3.89
C ARG A 247 26.12 5.99 -2.84
N VAL A 248 26.34 4.67 -3.02
CA VAL A 248 27.27 3.89 -2.20
C VAL A 248 28.37 3.38 -3.12
N ALA A 249 29.61 3.80 -2.85
CA ALA A 249 30.75 3.46 -3.70
C ALA A 249 31.02 1.95 -3.72
N ASN A 250 31.60 1.47 -4.81
CA ASN A 250 31.94 0.05 -4.97
C ASN A 250 32.87 -0.43 -3.83
N GLY A 251 32.57 -1.60 -3.28
CA GLY A 251 33.30 -2.20 -2.15
C GLY A 251 33.05 -1.54 -0.80
N VAL A 252 32.18 -0.53 -0.71
CA VAL A 252 31.82 0.16 0.53
C VAL A 252 30.53 -0.42 1.10
N ALA A 253 30.48 -0.58 2.44
CA ALA A 253 29.29 -0.96 3.16
C ALA A 253 28.66 0.25 3.86
N LEU A 254 27.37 0.47 3.62
CA LEU A 254 26.51 1.37 4.38
C LEU A 254 25.67 0.53 5.34
N GLU A 255 25.94 0.60 6.63
CA GLU A 255 25.18 -0.08 7.66
C GLU A 255 24.24 0.89 8.39
N VAL A 256 22.95 0.55 8.42
CA VAL A 256 21.94 1.21 9.25
C VAL A 256 21.70 0.32 10.47
N ILE A 257 21.97 0.85 11.66
CA ILE A 257 21.81 0.11 12.92
C ILE A 257 20.34 -0.17 13.23
N ALA A 258 20.09 -1.15 14.11
CA ALA A 258 18.73 -1.52 14.51
C ALA A 258 17.93 -0.31 15.05
N GLY A 259 16.70 -0.16 14.56
CA GLY A 259 15.85 1.00 14.83
C GLY A 259 16.17 2.26 14.05
N GLY A 260 17.23 2.26 13.24
CA GLY A 260 17.59 3.36 12.36
C GLY A 260 16.75 3.43 11.09
N ALA A 261 16.82 4.57 10.38
CA ALA A 261 16.05 4.80 9.16
C ALA A 261 16.88 5.51 8.09
N LEU A 262 16.91 4.94 6.89
CA LEU A 262 17.52 5.51 5.71
C LEU A 262 16.40 5.95 4.74
N ASP A 263 16.23 7.24 4.58
CA ASP A 263 15.21 7.84 3.72
C ASP A 263 15.82 8.41 2.45
N VAL A 264 15.78 7.65 1.37
CA VAL A 264 16.18 8.09 0.03
C VAL A 264 14.93 8.55 -0.70
N ARG A 265 14.71 9.85 -0.77
CA ARG A 265 13.49 10.44 -1.34
C ARG A 265 13.39 10.29 -2.87
N GLY A 266 14.53 10.17 -3.54
CA GLY A 266 14.66 9.91 -4.96
C GLY A 266 15.27 8.54 -5.25
N ARG A 267 16.44 8.52 -5.87
CA ARG A 267 17.09 7.30 -6.39
C ARG A 267 18.19 6.78 -5.47
N ALA A 268 18.29 5.45 -5.35
CA ALA A 268 19.38 4.77 -4.66
C ALA A 268 20.26 4.01 -5.67
N LEU A 269 21.55 4.35 -5.75
CA LEU A 269 22.55 3.75 -6.63
C LEU A 269 23.64 3.11 -5.76
N VAL A 270 23.54 1.80 -5.56
CA VAL A 270 24.36 1.06 -4.61
C VAL A 270 25.31 0.15 -5.37
N ASP A 271 26.52 0.64 -5.66
CA ASP A 271 27.58 -0.16 -6.25
C ASP A 271 28.32 -1.02 -5.20
N GLY A 272 28.25 -0.61 -3.94
CA GLY A 272 28.72 -1.37 -2.77
C GLY A 272 27.64 -2.25 -2.16
N GLY A 273 27.34 -2.06 -0.87
CA GLY A 273 26.28 -2.78 -0.17
C GLY A 273 25.58 -1.95 0.88
N VAL A 274 24.29 -2.20 1.09
CA VAL A 274 23.50 -1.67 2.22
C VAL A 274 23.16 -2.80 3.17
N VAL A 275 23.32 -2.56 4.47
CA VAL A 275 22.98 -3.52 5.54
C VAL A 275 21.95 -2.86 6.46
N LEU A 276 20.78 -3.45 6.55
CA LEU A 276 19.71 -3.02 7.45
C LEU A 276 19.64 -3.98 8.63
N ARG A 277 20.15 -3.53 9.80
CA ARG A 277 20.25 -4.36 10.99
C ARG A 277 18.92 -4.48 11.74
N ALA A 278 18.78 -5.61 12.43
CA ALA A 278 17.67 -5.83 13.36
C ALA A 278 18.18 -6.42 14.69
N SER A 279 17.45 -6.12 15.76
CA SER A 279 17.68 -6.67 17.09
C SER A 279 16.36 -6.70 17.87
N ALA A 280 16.40 -7.17 19.12
CA ALA A 280 15.24 -7.11 20.01
C ALA A 280 14.73 -5.66 20.24
N SER A 281 15.59 -4.64 20.06
CA SER A 281 15.23 -3.23 20.26
C SER A 281 14.64 -2.54 19.03
N GLY A 282 14.66 -3.20 17.84
CA GLY A 282 14.08 -2.63 16.63
C GLY A 282 14.67 -3.21 15.35
N GLN A 283 14.14 -2.76 14.24
CA GLN A 283 14.52 -3.12 12.88
C GLN A 283 14.89 -1.85 12.11
N ALA A 284 16.04 -1.87 11.40
CA ALA A 284 16.38 -0.81 10.48
C ALA A 284 15.45 -0.80 9.26
N GLN A 285 15.20 0.37 8.73
CA GLN A 285 14.31 0.58 7.59
C GLN A 285 15.00 1.37 6.48
N MET A 286 14.63 1.11 5.24
CA MET A 286 15.07 1.88 4.09
C MET A 286 13.88 2.18 3.18
N ARG A 287 13.62 3.46 2.94
CA ARG A 287 12.67 3.93 1.94
C ARG A 287 13.41 4.44 0.71
N VAL A 288 12.96 4.06 -0.49
CA VAL A 288 13.46 4.58 -1.77
C VAL A 288 12.27 5.13 -2.55
N GLY A 289 12.28 6.44 -2.80
CA GLY A 289 11.12 7.16 -3.38
C GLY A 289 10.96 7.02 -4.89
N ALA A 290 12.00 6.59 -5.62
CA ALA A 290 11.93 6.37 -7.06
C ALA A 290 12.46 4.99 -7.42
N SER A 291 13.67 4.90 -7.98
CA SER A 291 14.27 3.62 -8.37
C SER A 291 15.46 3.27 -7.49
N GLY A 292 15.66 1.98 -7.26
CA GLY A 292 16.82 1.45 -6.58
C GLY A 292 17.63 0.51 -7.47
N SER A 293 18.95 0.47 -7.25
CA SER A 293 19.85 -0.53 -7.84
C SER A 293 20.90 -0.94 -6.82
N GLY A 294 21.37 -2.19 -6.92
CA GLY A 294 22.43 -2.74 -6.09
C GLY A 294 21.97 -3.59 -4.92
N GLY A 295 22.93 -4.12 -4.17
CA GLY A 295 22.74 -5.17 -3.18
C GLY A 295 22.34 -4.64 -1.80
N VAL A 296 21.37 -5.29 -1.18
CA VAL A 296 20.92 -5.04 0.19
C VAL A 296 20.91 -6.34 0.98
N LEU A 297 21.33 -6.28 2.24
CA LEU A 297 21.08 -7.29 3.27
C LEU A 297 20.08 -6.69 4.25
N ALA A 298 18.90 -7.24 4.35
CA ALA A 298 17.89 -6.84 5.34
C ALA A 298 17.75 -7.91 6.42
N GLU A 299 17.69 -7.48 7.67
CA GLU A 299 17.55 -8.34 8.83
C GLU A 299 16.20 -8.13 9.52
N ARG A 300 15.69 -9.19 10.15
CA ARG A 300 14.54 -9.18 11.05
C ARG A 300 14.81 -10.03 12.26
N PHE A 301 14.39 -9.57 13.44
CA PHE A 301 14.51 -10.30 14.68
C PHE A 301 13.16 -10.83 15.16
N TRP A 302 13.09 -12.12 15.50
CA TRP A 302 11.93 -12.78 16.07
C TRP A 302 12.19 -13.14 17.54
N PRO A 303 11.46 -12.54 18.48
CA PRO A 303 11.69 -12.79 19.90
C PRO A 303 11.22 -14.18 20.35
N SER A 304 10.24 -14.76 19.65
CA SER A 304 9.59 -16.02 20.03
C SER A 304 9.91 -17.14 19.04
N VAL A 305 10.07 -18.36 19.56
CA VAL A 305 10.16 -19.58 18.74
C VAL A 305 8.76 -19.92 18.23
N GLY A 306 8.65 -20.30 16.96
CA GLY A 306 7.39 -20.78 16.39
C GLY A 306 7.27 -20.50 14.90
N TRP A 307 6.06 -20.64 14.41
CA TRP A 307 5.71 -20.29 13.04
C TRP A 307 5.62 -18.77 12.91
N GLN A 308 6.34 -18.24 11.94
CA GLN A 308 6.41 -16.82 11.65
C GLN A 308 5.91 -16.55 10.22
N GLN A 309 5.39 -15.37 9.98
CA GLN A 309 5.02 -14.93 8.64
C GLN A 309 6.10 -13.96 8.14
N LEU A 310 6.78 -14.36 7.07
CA LEU A 310 7.93 -13.68 6.51
C LEU A 310 7.65 -13.25 5.08
N SER A 311 8.33 -12.19 4.64
CA SER A 311 8.33 -11.66 3.28
C SER A 311 9.71 -11.17 2.91
N SER A 312 9.96 -11.00 1.61
CA SER A 312 11.15 -10.31 1.12
C SER A 312 10.78 -8.93 0.56
N PRO A 313 11.51 -7.86 0.96
CA PRO A 313 11.43 -6.57 0.31
C PRO A 313 12.32 -6.47 -0.95
N LEU A 314 13.06 -7.53 -1.29
CA LEU A 314 14.10 -7.55 -2.30
C LEU A 314 13.70 -8.46 -3.47
N ALA A 315 14.12 -8.08 -4.67
CA ALA A 315 13.89 -8.82 -5.90
C ALA A 315 14.93 -9.94 -6.04
N GLU A 316 14.61 -11.15 -5.60
CA GLU A 316 15.43 -12.35 -5.77
C GLU A 316 14.57 -13.62 -5.61
N GLY A 317 15.04 -14.73 -6.13
CA GLY A 317 14.35 -16.01 -5.95
C GLY A 317 14.43 -16.54 -4.51
N VAL A 318 13.41 -17.27 -4.07
CA VAL A 318 13.23 -17.76 -2.68
C VAL A 318 14.47 -18.47 -2.12
N ARG A 319 15.12 -19.35 -2.90
CA ARG A 319 16.32 -20.07 -2.42
C ARG A 319 17.52 -19.18 -2.13
N ARG A 320 17.64 -18.09 -2.85
CA ARG A 320 18.77 -17.15 -2.72
C ARG A 320 18.57 -16.20 -1.54
N LEU A 321 17.31 -15.94 -1.17
CA LEU A 321 16.97 -15.01 -0.11
C LEU A 321 17.29 -15.57 1.29
N TRP A 322 16.96 -16.83 1.52
CA TRP A 322 16.96 -17.38 2.88
C TRP A 322 18.26 -18.13 3.23
N GLY A 323 19.12 -18.40 2.26
CA GLY A 323 20.47 -18.97 2.45
C GLY A 323 20.53 -20.34 3.11
N ALA A 324 19.41 -21.03 3.28
CA ALA A 324 19.37 -22.25 4.06
C ALA A 324 18.48 -23.33 3.44
N ASP A 325 19.09 -24.47 3.22
CA ASP A 325 18.40 -25.74 2.95
C ASP A 325 17.60 -26.24 4.20
N SER A 326 17.62 -25.50 5.31
CA SER A 326 17.17 -25.94 6.63
C SER A 326 15.89 -25.28 7.16
N LEU A 327 15.37 -24.24 6.52
CA LEU A 327 14.11 -23.62 6.96
C LEU A 327 12.92 -24.29 6.27
N ALA A 328 11.96 -24.80 7.07
CA ALA A 328 10.66 -25.19 6.56
C ALA A 328 9.92 -23.93 6.08
N LEU A 329 9.78 -23.79 4.76
CA LEU A 329 9.18 -22.64 4.10
C LEU A 329 7.93 -23.09 3.35
N TYR A 330 6.80 -22.42 3.60
CA TYR A 330 5.53 -22.69 2.95
C TYR A 330 4.92 -21.42 2.39
N SER A 331 4.45 -21.46 1.16
CA SER A 331 3.59 -20.44 0.55
C SER A 331 2.13 -20.91 0.57
N TRP A 332 1.20 -19.97 0.54
CA TRP A 332 -0.22 -20.25 0.41
C TRP A 332 -0.64 -20.16 -1.06
N ASN A 333 -1.37 -21.16 -1.52
CA ASN A 333 -2.04 -21.10 -2.81
C ASN A 333 -3.52 -20.77 -2.57
N ALA A 334 -3.91 -19.55 -2.92
CA ALA A 334 -5.25 -19.05 -2.68
C ALA A 334 -6.31 -19.77 -3.54
N ASP A 335 -5.93 -20.26 -4.74
CA ASP A 335 -6.87 -20.95 -5.65
C ASP A 335 -7.19 -22.37 -5.22
N SER A 336 -6.36 -22.98 -4.40
CA SER A 336 -6.59 -24.34 -3.88
C SER A 336 -6.80 -24.41 -2.37
N GLY A 337 -6.60 -23.29 -1.65
CA GLY A 337 -6.71 -23.26 -0.19
C GLY A 337 -5.67 -24.13 0.53
N GLU A 338 -4.45 -24.27 -0.01
CA GLU A 338 -3.43 -25.18 0.52
C GLU A 338 -2.07 -24.52 0.70
N TYR A 339 -1.34 -24.98 1.71
CA TYR A 339 0.08 -24.68 1.86
C TYR A 339 0.92 -25.54 0.94
N ARG A 340 1.88 -24.93 0.26
CA ARG A 340 2.82 -25.60 -0.64
C ARG A 340 4.25 -25.18 -0.35
N ALA A 341 5.19 -26.09 -0.58
CA ALA A 341 6.59 -25.71 -0.66
C ALA A 341 6.76 -24.76 -1.86
N PRO A 342 7.37 -23.56 -1.68
CA PRO A 342 7.52 -22.61 -2.76
C PRO A 342 8.39 -23.20 -3.87
N GLY A 343 7.99 -22.95 -5.13
CA GLY A 343 8.76 -23.34 -6.30
C GLY A 343 10.14 -22.68 -6.36
N GLN A 344 11.05 -23.26 -7.12
CA GLN A 344 12.35 -22.63 -7.38
C GLN A 344 12.15 -21.44 -8.36
N GLY A 345 12.87 -20.33 -8.11
CA GLY A 345 12.87 -19.19 -9.01
C GLY A 345 11.64 -18.28 -8.89
N ILE A 346 10.81 -18.45 -7.86
CA ILE A 346 9.71 -17.51 -7.58
C ILE A 346 10.29 -16.22 -7.02
N ASP A 347 9.89 -15.10 -7.59
CA ASP A 347 10.18 -13.78 -6.99
C ASP A 347 9.46 -13.70 -5.64
N ALA A 348 10.26 -13.59 -4.56
CA ALA A 348 9.73 -13.56 -3.21
C ALA A 348 9.20 -12.18 -2.79
N ARG A 349 9.43 -11.15 -3.62
CA ARG A 349 9.00 -9.78 -3.32
C ARG A 349 7.48 -9.70 -3.28
N GLY A 350 6.96 -9.23 -2.15
CA GLY A 350 5.51 -9.09 -1.97
C GLY A 350 4.76 -10.40 -1.74
N GLN A 351 5.43 -11.54 -1.67
CA GLN A 351 4.83 -12.81 -1.28
C GLN A 351 5.05 -13.08 0.21
N GLY A 352 4.04 -13.65 0.85
CA GLY A 352 4.10 -14.10 2.24
C GLY A 352 4.47 -15.59 2.33
N PHE A 353 5.28 -15.91 3.33
CA PHE A 353 5.70 -17.28 3.62
C PHE A 353 5.53 -17.59 5.09
N TYR A 354 5.14 -18.82 5.41
CA TYR A 354 5.29 -19.38 6.74
C TYR A 354 6.65 -20.00 6.90
N VAL A 355 7.33 -19.65 7.99
CA VAL A 355 8.67 -20.11 8.35
C VAL A 355 8.70 -20.47 9.82
N GLN A 356 9.27 -21.62 10.17
CA GLN A 356 9.50 -21.97 11.56
C GLN A 356 10.87 -21.47 12.01
N GLY A 357 10.95 -20.68 13.07
CA GLY A 357 12.21 -20.16 13.56
C GLY A 357 12.10 -19.17 14.70
N SER A 358 13.27 -18.69 15.13
CA SER A 358 13.43 -17.62 16.13
C SER A 358 14.77 -16.93 15.93
N GLY A 359 14.95 -15.78 16.58
CA GLY A 359 16.19 -15.02 16.52
C GLY A 359 16.33 -14.20 15.24
N LEU A 360 17.56 -14.03 14.75
CA LEU A 360 17.87 -13.20 13.62
C LEU A 360 17.71 -13.97 12.30
N VAL A 361 16.89 -13.43 11.39
CA VAL A 361 16.77 -13.89 10.01
C VAL A 361 17.21 -12.79 9.07
N SER A 362 17.84 -13.14 7.97
CA SER A 362 18.30 -12.17 6.97
C SER A 362 17.91 -12.57 5.55
N VAL A 363 17.68 -11.57 4.72
CA VAL A 363 17.48 -11.72 3.29
C VAL A 363 18.48 -10.85 2.54
N ARG A 364 19.04 -11.37 1.46
CA ARG A 364 19.98 -10.66 0.60
C ARG A 364 19.44 -10.63 -0.82
N GLY A 365 19.42 -9.47 -1.44
CA GLY A 365 18.96 -9.34 -2.81
C GLY A 365 19.18 -7.94 -3.37
N GLY A 366 18.67 -7.69 -4.56
CA GLY A 366 18.71 -6.40 -5.21
C GLY A 366 17.59 -5.46 -4.73
N LEU A 367 17.86 -4.15 -4.70
CA LEU A 367 16.80 -3.16 -4.57
C LEU A 367 15.84 -3.27 -5.76
N PRO A 368 14.54 -3.20 -5.53
CA PRO A 368 13.58 -3.25 -6.61
C PRO A 368 13.72 -2.01 -7.50
N ARG A 369 13.70 -2.23 -8.81
CA ARG A 369 13.73 -1.16 -9.80
C ARG A 369 12.43 -0.33 -9.81
N ILE A 370 11.31 -1.02 -9.59
CA ILE A 370 9.97 -0.43 -9.58
C ILE A 370 9.56 -0.19 -8.13
N PRO A 371 9.15 1.04 -7.77
CA PRO A 371 8.79 1.38 -6.40
C PRO A 371 7.39 0.93 -5.98
N TRP A 372 6.62 0.27 -6.80
CA TRP A 372 5.28 -0.19 -6.48
C TRP A 372 5.13 -1.70 -6.72
N THR A 373 4.08 -2.28 -6.17
CA THR A 373 3.72 -3.69 -6.35
C THR A 373 2.22 -3.80 -6.52
N GLN A 374 1.80 -4.65 -7.45
CA GLN A 374 0.41 -5.07 -7.63
C GLN A 374 0.31 -6.55 -7.32
N TRP A 375 -0.76 -6.92 -6.65
CA TRP A 375 -1.14 -8.31 -6.43
C TRP A 375 -2.50 -8.57 -7.09
N ASP A 376 -2.54 -9.53 -7.98
CA ASP A 376 -3.76 -10.16 -8.44
C ASP A 376 -4.07 -11.29 -7.47
N LEU A 377 -5.20 -11.19 -6.75
CA LEU A 377 -5.50 -12.10 -5.68
C LEU A 377 -6.24 -13.33 -6.19
N GLY A 378 -5.83 -14.50 -5.71
CA GLY A 378 -6.56 -15.74 -5.92
C GLY A 378 -7.86 -15.73 -5.12
N TYR A 379 -8.87 -16.42 -5.67
CA TYR A 379 -10.15 -16.65 -5.02
C TYR A 379 -10.60 -18.08 -5.29
N ALA A 380 -10.54 -18.91 -4.26
CA ALA A 380 -11.13 -20.25 -4.33
C ALA A 380 -12.46 -20.25 -3.58
N ASP A 381 -13.47 -20.78 -4.23
CA ASP A 381 -14.74 -21.16 -3.62
C ASP A 381 -14.57 -22.56 -3.00
N VAL A 382 -13.66 -22.67 -2.03
CA VAL A 382 -13.35 -23.92 -1.35
C VAL A 382 -13.80 -23.80 0.10
N PRO A 383 -14.49 -24.81 0.66
CA PRO A 383 -14.80 -24.85 2.08
C PRO A 383 -13.53 -24.66 2.91
N ASN A 384 -13.28 -23.42 3.35
CA ASN A 384 -12.20 -23.16 4.27
C ASN A 384 -12.70 -23.48 5.67
N PRO A 385 -11.97 -24.28 6.46
CA PRO A 385 -12.33 -24.56 7.84
C PRO A 385 -12.13 -23.38 8.79
N VAL A 386 -12.25 -22.13 8.33
CA VAL A 386 -12.48 -21.03 9.25
C VAL A 386 -13.86 -21.28 9.84
N SER A 387 -13.90 -21.96 10.95
CA SER A 387 -15.13 -22.29 11.64
C SER A 387 -15.82 -21.01 12.03
N THR A 388 -16.92 -20.75 11.40
CA THR A 388 -17.86 -19.75 11.84
C THR A 388 -18.94 -20.48 12.60
N VAL A 389 -19.10 -20.17 13.87
CA VAL A 389 -20.08 -20.81 14.74
C VAL A 389 -21.51 -20.54 14.27
N HIS A 390 -21.71 -19.47 13.52
CA HIS A 390 -23.00 -18.97 13.07
C HIS A 390 -23.16 -18.92 11.54
N SER A 391 -22.08 -18.90 10.78
CA SER A 391 -22.14 -18.84 9.32
C SER A 391 -21.82 -20.20 8.72
N THR A 392 -22.76 -20.75 7.97
CA THR A 392 -22.49 -21.85 7.04
C THR A 392 -21.76 -21.35 5.78
N THR A 393 -21.49 -20.03 5.70
CA THR A 393 -20.83 -19.40 4.57
C THR A 393 -19.35 -19.65 4.69
N VAL A 394 -18.81 -20.23 3.68
CA VAL A 394 -17.41 -20.50 3.49
C VAL A 394 -16.66 -19.18 3.39
N THR A 395 -15.61 -19.00 4.18
CA THR A 395 -14.78 -17.82 4.10
C THR A 395 -13.67 -18.03 3.08
N ASP A 396 -14.00 -17.78 1.84
CA ASP A 396 -13.08 -17.88 0.71
C ASP A 396 -12.21 -16.63 0.56
N GLY A 397 -11.25 -16.70 -0.33
CA GLY A 397 -10.48 -15.56 -0.77
C GLY A 397 -9.30 -15.16 0.11
N TRP A 398 -8.85 -16.03 1.02
CA TRP A 398 -7.66 -15.73 1.82
C TRP A 398 -6.37 -15.79 0.99
N ASN A 399 -5.58 -14.74 1.05
CA ASN A 399 -4.28 -14.60 0.39
C ASN A 399 -3.20 -14.26 1.41
N LEU A 400 -2.08 -14.97 1.38
CA LEU A 400 -0.89 -14.68 2.19
C LEU A 400 0.08 -13.84 1.37
N LEU A 401 0.14 -12.57 1.67
CA LEU A 401 0.98 -11.58 1.01
C LEU A 401 2.15 -11.19 1.88
N GLY A 402 3.06 -10.41 1.35
CA GLY A 402 4.19 -9.88 2.07
C GLY A 402 4.44 -8.41 1.82
N ASN A 403 4.97 -7.69 2.81
CA ASN A 403 5.41 -6.32 2.62
C ASN A 403 6.56 -6.29 1.59
N PRO A 404 6.39 -5.66 0.41
CA PRO A 404 7.37 -5.65 -0.67
C PRO A 404 8.45 -4.58 -0.50
N PHE A 405 8.44 -3.85 0.64
CA PHE A 405 9.32 -2.72 0.90
C PHE A 405 10.24 -2.98 2.09
N ALA A 406 11.44 -2.42 2.04
CA ALA A 406 12.38 -2.42 3.16
C ALA A 406 12.03 -1.35 4.24
N CYS A 407 10.82 -0.84 4.23
CA CYS A 407 10.21 0.06 5.20
C CYS A 407 8.77 -0.36 5.49
N GLY A 408 8.06 0.34 6.36
CA GLY A 408 6.67 0.06 6.66
C GLY A 408 5.77 0.22 5.44
N LEU A 409 4.81 -0.68 5.26
CA LEU A 409 3.71 -0.58 4.29
C LEU A 409 2.48 -0.03 5.03
N ASP A 410 2.07 1.18 4.69
CA ASP A 410 0.82 1.76 5.19
C ASP A 410 -0.38 1.11 4.48
N PHE A 411 -1.05 0.18 5.16
CA PHE A 411 -2.17 -0.56 4.58
C PHE A 411 -3.39 0.33 4.28
N GLY A 412 -3.54 1.44 4.99
CA GLY A 412 -4.60 2.42 4.73
C GLY A 412 -4.43 3.16 3.40
N GLN A 413 -3.20 3.21 2.86
CA GLN A 413 -2.87 3.84 1.59
C GLN A 413 -2.81 2.83 0.41
N VAL A 414 -3.01 1.54 0.67
CA VAL A 414 -3.06 0.53 -0.40
C VAL A 414 -4.38 0.67 -1.16
N GLU A 415 -4.29 0.77 -2.48
CA GLU A 415 -5.48 0.75 -3.36
C GLU A 415 -6.07 -0.67 -3.37
N ARG A 416 -7.37 -0.78 -3.13
CA ARG A 416 -8.08 -2.06 -3.00
C ARG A 416 -9.22 -2.13 -4.01
N LEU A 417 -9.29 -3.21 -4.75
CA LEU A 417 -10.40 -3.55 -5.61
C LEU A 417 -10.93 -4.92 -5.18
N GLY A 418 -12.12 -4.98 -4.58
CA GLY A 418 -12.72 -6.23 -4.10
C GLY A 418 -11.93 -6.93 -3.00
N VAL A 419 -11.30 -6.16 -2.09
CA VAL A 419 -10.50 -6.67 -0.96
C VAL A 419 -10.93 -5.97 0.32
N ASP A 420 -11.05 -6.74 1.41
CA ASP A 420 -11.37 -6.20 2.73
C ASP A 420 -10.35 -5.15 3.18
N ALA A 421 -10.78 -4.14 3.93
CA ALA A 421 -9.91 -3.10 4.47
C ALA A 421 -9.12 -3.55 5.71
N SER A 422 -9.09 -4.84 5.98
CA SER A 422 -8.44 -5.45 7.12
C SER A 422 -7.30 -6.38 6.70
N TYR A 423 -6.34 -6.58 7.62
CA TYR A 423 -5.33 -7.62 7.50
C TYR A 423 -5.11 -8.33 8.82
N SER A 424 -4.55 -9.53 8.77
CA SER A 424 -4.16 -10.27 9.98
C SER A 424 -2.77 -10.86 9.88
N ILE A 425 -2.12 -11.03 11.04
CA ILE A 425 -0.80 -11.62 11.19
C ILE A 425 -0.88 -12.72 12.24
N TRP A 426 -0.21 -13.85 12.01
CA TRP A 426 0.01 -14.83 13.05
C TRP A 426 1.13 -14.36 13.98
N ASP A 427 0.84 -14.28 15.26
CA ASP A 427 1.81 -13.92 16.29
C ASP A 427 2.01 -15.12 17.23
N PRO A 428 3.18 -15.80 17.20
CA PRO A 428 3.44 -16.95 18.03
C PRO A 428 3.63 -16.60 19.52
N SER A 429 3.75 -15.32 19.87
CA SER A 429 3.89 -14.89 21.27
C SER A 429 2.57 -14.77 22.02
N LEU A 430 1.45 -14.67 21.28
CA LEU A 430 0.14 -14.60 21.89
C LEU A 430 -0.21 -15.89 22.65
N ASN A 431 -1.15 -15.76 23.58
CA ASN A 431 -1.69 -16.89 24.32
C ASN A 431 -0.60 -17.73 25.03
N ALA A 432 0.31 -17.05 25.74
CA ALA A 432 1.43 -17.66 26.44
C ALA A 432 2.32 -18.58 25.57
N GLY A 433 2.46 -18.24 24.28
CA GLY A 433 3.29 -18.98 23.33
C GLY A 433 2.55 -20.03 22.50
N LEU A 434 1.24 -20.16 22.64
CA LEU A 434 0.39 -21.02 21.78
C LEU A 434 0.15 -20.39 20.41
N GLY A 435 0.39 -19.07 20.30
CA GLY A 435 0.13 -18.27 19.10
C GLY A 435 -1.32 -17.82 18.97
N GLY A 436 -1.55 -16.90 18.06
CA GLY A 436 -2.88 -16.36 17.76
C GLY A 436 -2.82 -15.39 16.58
N TYR A 437 -3.98 -15.04 16.03
CA TYR A 437 -4.07 -14.01 15.02
C TYR A 437 -4.23 -12.64 15.66
N ALA A 438 -3.38 -11.73 15.25
CA ALA A 438 -3.51 -10.30 15.49
C ALA A 438 -4.15 -9.64 14.27
N TYR A 439 -4.98 -8.60 14.48
CA TYR A 439 -5.80 -7.97 13.45
C TYR A 439 -5.58 -6.48 13.38
N TYR A 440 -5.65 -5.94 12.16
CA TYR A 440 -5.91 -4.55 11.87
C TYR A 440 -7.19 -4.43 11.05
N SER A 441 -8.03 -3.49 11.42
CA SER A 441 -9.10 -2.98 10.58
C SER A 441 -9.37 -1.50 10.93
N PRO A 442 -10.07 -0.74 10.07
CA PRO A 442 -10.55 0.59 10.45
C PRO A 442 -11.46 0.60 11.67
N SER A 443 -12.15 -0.51 11.96
CA SER A 443 -12.98 -0.68 13.15
C SER A 443 -12.19 -1.02 14.43
N GLY A 444 -10.87 -1.24 14.33
CA GLY A 444 -10.02 -1.54 15.47
C GLY A 444 -9.16 -2.77 15.27
N GLY A 445 -8.37 -3.09 16.28
CA GLY A 445 -7.47 -4.24 16.28
C GLY A 445 -6.32 -4.06 17.25
N ASN A 446 -5.50 -5.09 17.39
CA ASN A 446 -4.27 -5.06 18.16
C ASN A 446 -3.03 -4.82 17.28
N LEU A 447 -3.20 -4.65 15.97
CA LEU A 447 -2.17 -4.19 15.04
C LEU A 447 -2.38 -2.73 14.66
N GLY A 448 -1.27 -2.05 14.36
CA GLY A 448 -1.29 -0.73 13.72
C GLY A 448 -1.59 -0.84 12.23
N GLN A 449 -1.89 0.30 11.61
CA GLN A 449 -2.14 0.42 10.17
C GLN A 449 -0.91 0.06 9.31
N VAL A 450 0.29 0.07 9.89
CA VAL A 450 1.56 -0.12 9.18
C VAL A 450 2.07 -1.54 9.37
N ILE A 451 2.23 -2.25 8.27
CA ILE A 451 2.84 -3.58 8.21
C ILE A 451 4.37 -3.41 8.16
N LEU A 452 5.07 -4.03 9.11
CA LEU A 452 6.51 -3.90 9.25
C LEU A 452 7.28 -4.47 8.04
N PRO A 453 8.53 -4.04 7.80
CA PRO A 453 9.39 -4.65 6.78
C PRO A 453 9.54 -6.16 7.00
N MET A 454 9.64 -6.92 5.91
CA MET A 454 9.78 -8.37 5.93
C MET A 454 8.61 -9.11 6.63
N GLN A 455 7.46 -8.48 6.82
CA GLN A 455 6.28 -9.09 7.41
C GLN A 455 5.38 -9.70 6.34
N GLY A 456 5.07 -11.00 6.47
CA GLY A 456 3.95 -11.63 5.80
C GLY A 456 2.63 -11.32 6.49
N PHE A 457 1.54 -11.18 5.74
CA PHE A 457 0.22 -10.84 6.27
C PHE A 457 -0.89 -11.44 5.41
N TRP A 458 -2.04 -11.67 6.04
CA TRP A 458 -3.23 -12.17 5.38
C TRP A 458 -4.18 -11.05 5.00
N VAL A 459 -4.73 -11.15 3.80
CA VAL A 459 -5.86 -10.34 3.33
C VAL A 459 -6.93 -11.26 2.74
N ARG A 460 -8.17 -10.76 2.65
CA ARG A 460 -9.27 -11.49 2.06
C ARG A 460 -9.80 -10.81 0.80
N ALA A 461 -9.80 -11.53 -0.31
CA ALA A 461 -10.51 -11.17 -1.53
C ALA A 461 -12.02 -11.43 -1.35
N GLN A 462 -12.85 -10.52 -1.83
CA GLN A 462 -14.32 -10.64 -1.76
C GLN A 462 -14.90 -11.46 -2.92
N GLY A 463 -14.09 -11.71 -3.95
CA GLY A 463 -14.47 -12.46 -5.15
C GLY A 463 -13.33 -12.54 -6.17
N PRO A 464 -13.59 -13.20 -7.32
CA PRO A 464 -12.63 -13.28 -8.40
C PRO A 464 -12.29 -11.90 -8.97
N GLY A 465 -11.03 -11.71 -9.38
CA GLY A 465 -10.54 -10.46 -9.96
C GLY A 465 -10.20 -9.38 -8.92
N ALA A 466 -10.13 -9.74 -7.64
CA ALA A 466 -9.70 -8.84 -6.59
C ALA A 466 -8.22 -8.45 -6.75
N GLN A 467 -7.90 -7.19 -6.46
CA GLN A 467 -6.54 -6.64 -6.63
C GLN A 467 -6.14 -5.73 -5.47
N LEU A 468 -4.85 -5.73 -5.18
CA LEU A 468 -4.19 -4.75 -4.31
C LEU A 468 -3.07 -4.05 -5.07
N VAL A 469 -2.96 -2.74 -4.90
CA VAL A 469 -1.83 -1.96 -5.44
C VAL A 469 -1.20 -1.14 -4.33
N ALA A 470 0.04 -1.47 -4.00
CA ALA A 470 0.87 -0.67 -3.10
C ALA A 470 1.76 0.24 -3.94
N ARG A 471 1.32 1.46 -4.18
CA ARG A 471 2.16 2.50 -4.76
C ARG A 471 3.07 3.02 -3.66
N GLN A 472 4.33 3.14 -3.97
CA GLN A 472 5.32 3.44 -2.95
C GLN A 472 5.09 4.78 -2.27
N ARG A 473 4.65 4.72 -1.04
CA ARG A 473 4.96 5.71 -0.01
C ARG A 473 5.09 4.95 1.31
N GLY A 474 6.07 4.02 1.37
CA GLY A 474 6.40 3.35 2.60
C GLY A 474 6.65 4.37 3.70
N VAL A 475 6.24 4.07 4.91
CA VAL A 475 6.40 4.93 6.08
C VAL A 475 7.56 4.44 6.93
N LEU A 476 8.31 5.37 7.49
CA LEU A 476 9.43 5.08 8.39
C LEU A 476 9.00 5.10 9.86
N SER A 477 7.75 5.46 10.15
CA SER A 477 7.15 5.45 11.48
C SER A 477 5.77 4.79 11.42
N SER A 478 5.41 4.06 12.47
CA SER A 478 4.08 3.48 12.64
C SER A 478 3.35 4.24 13.75
N PRO A 479 2.14 4.75 13.51
CA PRO A 479 1.30 5.18 14.60
C PRO A 479 0.98 3.98 15.50
N PRO A 480 0.82 4.17 16.81
CA PRO A 480 0.39 3.09 17.69
C PRO A 480 -0.97 2.55 17.24
N PRO A 481 -1.29 1.28 17.53
CA PRO A 481 -2.63 0.75 17.36
C PRO A 481 -3.63 1.68 18.07
N ASN A 482 -4.79 1.88 17.45
CA ASN A 482 -5.87 2.63 18.09
C ASN A 482 -6.85 1.62 18.73
N PRO A 483 -6.63 1.19 19.98
CA PRO A 483 -7.53 0.28 20.64
C PRO A 483 -8.82 1.05 20.95
N ARG A 484 -9.92 0.60 20.39
CA ARG A 484 -11.26 1.08 20.72
C ARG A 484 -11.83 0.22 21.85
N VAL A 485 -13.08 -0.16 21.82
CA VAL A 485 -13.59 -1.10 22.83
C VAL A 485 -13.08 -2.50 22.49
N ALA A 486 -12.46 -3.18 23.46
CA ALA A 486 -12.02 -4.56 23.31
C ALA A 486 -12.76 -5.44 24.32
N ILE A 487 -13.46 -6.46 23.84
CA ILE A 487 -14.13 -7.47 24.65
C ILE A 487 -13.29 -8.76 24.61
N THR A 488 -12.66 -9.09 25.72
CA THR A 488 -11.76 -10.23 25.86
C THR A 488 -12.48 -11.40 26.51
N LEU A 489 -12.43 -12.56 25.87
CA LEU A 489 -12.77 -13.86 26.46
C LEU A 489 -11.47 -14.57 26.82
N ALA A 490 -11.21 -14.79 28.10
CA ALA A 490 -10.05 -15.50 28.60
C ALA A 490 -10.43 -16.86 29.16
N VAL A 491 -9.69 -17.90 28.78
CA VAL A 491 -9.90 -19.28 29.21
C VAL A 491 -8.64 -19.75 29.95
N PRO A 492 -8.58 -19.59 31.28
CA PRO A 492 -7.36 -19.75 32.07
C PRO A 492 -6.76 -21.17 32.04
N ASP A 493 -7.58 -22.21 31.98
CA ASP A 493 -7.12 -23.62 31.92
C ASP A 493 -6.38 -23.96 30.61
N ARG A 494 -6.52 -23.12 29.59
CA ARG A 494 -5.81 -23.25 28.30
C ARG A 494 -4.75 -22.18 28.07
N ASN A 495 -4.56 -21.23 28.99
CA ASN A 495 -3.76 -20.03 28.76
C ASN A 495 -4.14 -19.30 27.47
N TRP A 496 -5.42 -19.28 27.15
CA TRP A 496 -5.95 -18.75 25.91
C TRP A 496 -6.84 -17.54 26.15
N ALA A 497 -6.71 -16.54 25.27
CA ALA A 497 -7.63 -15.41 25.23
C ALA A 497 -7.90 -15.01 23.79
N GLU A 498 -9.14 -14.69 23.49
CA GLU A 498 -9.55 -14.07 22.23
C GLU A 498 -10.20 -12.72 22.46
N ILE A 499 -10.05 -11.81 21.52
CA ILE A 499 -10.48 -10.43 21.64
C ILE A 499 -11.34 -10.07 20.43
N VAL A 500 -12.51 -9.50 20.69
CA VAL A 500 -13.34 -8.82 19.70
C VAL A 500 -13.15 -7.33 19.89
N PHE A 501 -12.77 -6.63 18.81
CA PHE A 501 -12.61 -5.19 18.79
C PHE A 501 -13.88 -4.53 18.25
N LEU A 502 -14.35 -3.49 18.93
CA LEU A 502 -15.57 -2.79 18.56
C LEU A 502 -15.28 -1.31 18.33
N ASP A 503 -15.78 -0.77 17.22
CA ASP A 503 -15.79 0.66 16.91
C ASP A 503 -17.20 1.22 17.14
N PRO A 504 -17.45 1.90 18.25
CA PRO A 504 -18.77 2.48 18.54
C PRO A 504 -19.10 3.61 17.57
N ARG A 505 -20.14 3.43 16.74
CA ARG A 505 -20.57 4.40 15.74
C ARG A 505 -22.09 4.41 15.58
N GLU A 506 -22.69 5.58 15.51
CA GLU A 506 -24.14 5.71 15.34
C GLU A 506 -24.62 5.26 13.93
N ASP A 507 -23.73 5.33 12.92
CA ASP A 507 -24.00 4.93 11.54
C ASP A 507 -23.68 3.46 11.23
N ALA A 508 -23.23 2.67 12.22
CA ALA A 508 -22.89 1.27 12.00
C ALA A 508 -24.12 0.39 11.84
N GLY A 509 -24.14 -0.42 10.79
CA GLY A 509 -25.14 -1.44 10.52
C GLY A 509 -24.89 -2.76 11.27
N ALA A 510 -25.89 -3.65 11.30
CA ALA A 510 -25.78 -4.97 11.89
C ALA A 510 -24.94 -5.94 11.02
N GLY A 511 -24.94 -5.75 9.68
CA GLY A 511 -24.19 -6.57 8.73
C GLY A 511 -22.68 -6.37 8.78
N PHE A 512 -21.93 -7.25 8.13
CA PHE A 512 -20.48 -7.13 7.95
C PHE A 512 -20.15 -6.00 6.95
N ASP A 513 -19.23 -5.12 7.31
CA ASP A 513 -18.74 -4.03 6.48
C ASP A 513 -17.29 -4.30 6.07
N ALA A 514 -17.06 -4.70 4.82
CA ALA A 514 -15.75 -5.07 4.31
C ALA A 514 -14.74 -3.89 4.29
N ASP A 515 -15.23 -2.65 4.28
CA ASP A 515 -14.36 -1.46 4.33
C ASP A 515 -13.94 -1.09 5.77
N ARG A 516 -14.46 -1.80 6.78
CA ARG A 516 -14.22 -1.49 8.19
C ARG A 516 -13.92 -2.69 9.07
N ASP A 517 -14.66 -3.77 8.89
CA ASP A 517 -14.67 -4.91 9.80
C ASP A 517 -13.56 -5.92 9.42
N ALA A 518 -13.18 -6.78 10.34
CA ALA A 518 -12.24 -7.87 10.10
C ALA A 518 -12.89 -9.21 10.39
N VAL A 519 -12.80 -10.16 9.45
CA VAL A 519 -13.28 -11.52 9.64
C VAL A 519 -12.42 -12.24 10.68
N ALA A 520 -13.06 -12.91 11.63
CA ALA A 520 -12.40 -13.76 12.61
C ALA A 520 -11.79 -15.00 11.92
N ARG A 521 -10.55 -15.33 12.29
CA ARG A 521 -9.89 -16.55 11.83
C ARG A 521 -10.05 -17.65 12.86
N GLN A 522 -10.12 -18.90 12.38
CA GLN A 522 -10.26 -20.06 13.27
C GLN A 522 -9.13 -20.13 14.28
N SER A 523 -9.51 -20.28 15.55
CA SER A 523 -8.60 -20.56 16.64
C SER A 523 -8.05 -21.99 16.52
N PRO A 524 -6.72 -22.18 16.66
CA PRO A 524 -6.12 -23.51 16.66
C PRO A 524 -6.44 -24.33 17.93
N THR A 525 -7.03 -23.71 18.97
CA THR A 525 -7.29 -24.35 20.26
C THR A 525 -8.68 -24.91 20.43
N GLY A 526 -9.54 -24.81 19.39
CA GLY A 526 -10.93 -25.24 19.50
C GLY A 526 -11.79 -24.34 20.40
N ILE A 527 -11.40 -23.07 20.56
CA ILE A 527 -12.17 -22.03 21.26
C ILE A 527 -12.26 -20.83 20.33
N GLN A 528 -13.44 -20.25 20.18
CA GLN A 528 -13.64 -19.06 19.35
C GLN A 528 -14.51 -18.04 20.09
N TRP A 529 -14.21 -16.76 19.84
CA TRP A 529 -14.95 -15.60 20.31
C TRP A 529 -15.03 -14.56 19.22
N ALA A 530 -16.21 -14.16 18.80
CA ALA A 530 -16.39 -13.26 17.68
C ALA A 530 -17.70 -12.46 17.79
N ALA A 531 -17.80 -11.34 17.07
CA ALA A 531 -19.06 -10.66 16.82
C ALA A 531 -19.78 -11.33 15.65
N ALA A 532 -21.00 -11.80 15.87
CA ALA A 532 -21.79 -12.43 14.82
C ALA A 532 -22.39 -11.38 13.87
N THR A 533 -22.30 -11.65 12.58
CA THR A 533 -23.04 -10.94 11.54
C THR A 533 -23.85 -11.94 10.72
N GLU A 534 -24.68 -11.46 9.79
CA GLU A 534 -25.44 -12.35 8.92
C GLU A 534 -24.56 -13.19 7.99
N THR A 535 -23.35 -12.72 7.70
CA THR A 535 -22.48 -13.31 6.69
C THR A 535 -21.23 -13.93 7.29
N TYR A 536 -20.60 -13.27 8.29
CA TYR A 536 -19.30 -13.67 8.85
C TYR A 536 -19.27 -13.46 10.36
N ASP A 537 -18.44 -14.22 11.04
CA ASP A 537 -17.99 -13.91 12.40
C ASP A 537 -16.85 -12.88 12.32
N ALA A 538 -16.95 -11.78 13.05
CA ALA A 538 -15.99 -10.67 12.97
C ALA A 538 -15.09 -10.62 14.21
N ALA A 539 -13.79 -10.51 14.00
CA ALA A 539 -12.80 -10.19 15.04
C ALA A 539 -12.73 -8.69 15.35
N ALA A 540 -13.10 -7.84 14.38
CA ALA A 540 -13.30 -6.42 14.59
C ALA A 540 -14.58 -5.97 13.88
N LYS A 541 -15.42 -5.19 14.55
CA LYS A 541 -16.76 -4.81 14.09
C LYS A 541 -17.07 -3.36 14.40
N SER A 542 -17.56 -2.61 13.41
CA SER A 542 -18.27 -1.36 13.64
C SER A 542 -19.61 -1.64 14.28
N TRP A 543 -19.95 -0.94 15.37
CA TRP A 543 -21.14 -1.22 16.17
C TRP A 543 -21.84 0.06 16.58
N ASN A 544 -23.16 0.07 16.39
CA ASN A 544 -24.00 1.16 16.92
C ASN A 544 -24.34 0.87 18.40
N PRO A 545 -23.83 1.67 19.36
CA PRO A 545 -24.06 1.43 20.79
C PRO A 545 -25.52 1.60 21.24
N GLN A 546 -26.39 2.11 20.39
CA GLN A 546 -27.85 2.22 20.66
C GLN A 546 -28.59 0.92 20.29
N THR A 547 -27.89 -0.04 19.64
CA THR A 547 -28.43 -1.34 19.27
C THR A 547 -27.71 -2.44 20.01
N SER A 548 -28.35 -3.61 20.11
CA SER A 548 -27.68 -4.81 20.59
C SER A 548 -26.70 -5.35 19.55
N LEU A 549 -25.60 -5.97 20.01
CA LEU A 549 -24.68 -6.72 19.19
C LEU A 549 -24.64 -8.18 19.67
N THR A 550 -24.77 -9.13 18.77
CA THR A 550 -24.60 -10.53 19.09
C THR A 550 -23.12 -10.91 19.07
N LEU A 551 -22.62 -11.41 20.19
CA LEU A 551 -21.31 -12.08 20.29
C LEU A 551 -21.54 -13.59 20.32
N VAL A 552 -20.62 -14.33 19.76
CA VAL A 552 -20.68 -15.79 19.74
C VAL A 552 -19.44 -16.40 20.34
N SER A 553 -19.61 -17.42 21.13
CA SER A 553 -18.54 -18.27 21.61
C SER A 553 -18.74 -19.71 21.18
N TRP A 554 -17.64 -20.40 20.94
CA TRP A 554 -17.61 -21.81 20.71
C TRP A 554 -16.50 -22.46 21.53
N SER A 555 -16.78 -23.62 22.09
CA SER A 555 -15.79 -24.43 22.82
C SER A 555 -16.01 -25.90 22.54
N ASP A 556 -14.92 -26.65 22.37
CA ASP A 556 -14.94 -28.11 22.15
C ASP A 556 -15.39 -28.90 23.39
N SER A 557 -15.47 -28.27 24.53
CA SER A 557 -15.88 -28.87 25.81
C SER A 557 -16.34 -27.79 26.80
N SER A 558 -17.10 -28.18 27.81
CA SER A 558 -17.56 -27.29 28.87
C SER A 558 -16.36 -26.71 29.66
N ARG A 559 -16.26 -25.36 29.78
CA ARG A 559 -15.15 -24.65 30.37
C ARG A 559 -15.57 -23.40 31.14
N SER A 560 -14.87 -23.13 32.21
CA SER A 560 -14.93 -21.81 32.85
C SER A 560 -14.08 -20.79 32.12
N ALA A 561 -14.65 -19.64 31.83
CA ALA A 561 -13.98 -18.52 31.19
C ALA A 561 -14.28 -17.21 31.92
N ALA A 562 -13.52 -16.18 31.61
CA ALA A 562 -13.75 -14.82 32.10
C ALA A 562 -13.89 -13.86 30.94
N VAL A 563 -14.93 -13.02 30.95
CA VAL A 563 -15.15 -11.97 29.97
C VAL A 563 -14.87 -10.61 30.61
N SER A 564 -14.13 -9.77 29.93
CA SER A 564 -13.83 -8.39 30.37
C SER A 564 -13.89 -7.42 29.19
N ALA A 565 -14.08 -6.13 29.48
CA ALA A 565 -14.07 -5.07 28.49
C ALA A 565 -13.12 -3.94 28.87
N VAL A 566 -12.43 -3.35 27.91
CA VAL A 566 -11.57 -2.18 28.07
C VAL A 566 -11.82 -1.16 26.97
N GLY A 567 -11.48 0.12 27.21
CA GLY A 567 -11.63 1.20 26.22
C GLY A 567 -13.05 1.71 26.04
N HIS A 568 -13.98 1.33 26.91
CA HIS A 568 -15.39 1.80 26.85
C HIS A 568 -15.60 3.06 27.69
N THR A 569 -16.57 3.87 27.30
CA THR A 569 -17.03 5.08 28.01
C THR A 569 -18.45 4.93 28.58
N ARG A 570 -19.09 3.78 28.36
CA ARG A 570 -20.46 3.45 28.77
C ARG A 570 -20.44 2.16 29.55
N ALA A 571 -21.44 1.95 30.42
CA ALA A 571 -21.63 0.64 31.04
C ALA A 571 -22.01 -0.39 29.96
N LEU A 572 -21.32 -1.52 29.98
CA LEU A 572 -21.52 -2.61 29.04
C LEU A 572 -22.08 -3.84 29.77
N TRP A 573 -23.12 -4.43 29.18
CA TRP A 573 -23.75 -5.62 29.69
C TRP A 573 -23.66 -6.74 28.66
N LEU A 574 -23.35 -7.94 29.14
CA LEU A 574 -23.40 -9.17 28.36
C LEU A 574 -24.52 -10.05 28.91
N LEU A 575 -25.46 -10.46 28.02
CA LEU A 575 -26.57 -11.33 28.37
C LEU A 575 -26.39 -12.67 27.65
N GLY A 576 -26.35 -13.75 28.41
CA GLY A 576 -26.36 -15.11 27.88
C GLY A 576 -27.77 -15.56 27.51
N ALA A 577 -27.88 -16.53 26.61
CA ALA A 577 -29.15 -17.17 26.22
C ALA A 577 -29.85 -17.89 27.39
N ASP A 578 -29.11 -18.27 28.40
CA ASP A 578 -29.57 -18.87 29.66
C ASP A 578 -30.14 -17.86 30.66
N GLY A 579 -30.14 -16.56 30.30
CA GLY A 579 -30.55 -15.47 31.18
C GLY A 579 -29.43 -14.93 32.10
N GLN A 580 -28.22 -15.45 32.00
CA GLN A 580 -27.07 -14.88 32.72
C GLN A 580 -26.86 -13.45 32.26
N ARG A 581 -26.71 -12.52 33.21
CA ARG A 581 -26.42 -11.10 32.95
C ARG A 581 -25.11 -10.72 33.63
N VAL A 582 -24.21 -10.19 32.86
CA VAL A 582 -22.86 -9.87 33.32
C VAL A 582 -22.51 -8.43 32.97
N ARG A 583 -22.00 -7.68 33.94
CA ARG A 583 -21.55 -6.31 33.74
C ARG A 583 -20.04 -6.27 33.49
N LEU A 584 -19.63 -5.79 32.32
CA LEU A 584 -18.25 -5.87 31.86
C LEU A 584 -17.36 -4.68 32.28
N ASP A 585 -17.95 -3.54 32.63
CA ASP A 585 -17.25 -2.33 33.02
C ASP A 585 -16.74 -2.35 34.47
N GLN A 586 -17.10 -3.36 35.26
CA GLN A 586 -16.68 -3.53 36.66
C GLN A 586 -15.53 -4.53 36.83
N GLY A 587 -14.94 -5.01 35.75
CA GLY A 587 -13.86 -5.98 35.73
C GLY A 587 -14.23 -7.33 35.14
N PRO A 588 -13.31 -8.30 35.16
CA PRO A 588 -13.55 -9.61 34.58
C PRO A 588 -14.71 -10.35 35.28
N ALA A 589 -15.61 -10.88 34.48
CA ALA A 589 -16.78 -11.62 34.96
C ALA A 589 -16.72 -13.07 34.47
N ALA A 590 -17.03 -14.02 35.40
CA ALA A 590 -17.00 -15.44 35.08
C ALA A 590 -18.20 -15.85 34.21
N VAL A 591 -17.92 -16.63 33.17
CA VAL A 591 -18.92 -17.26 32.29
C VAL A 591 -18.59 -18.72 32.10
N GLN A 592 -19.61 -19.54 31.78
CA GLN A 592 -19.42 -20.94 31.43
C GLN A 592 -19.56 -21.09 29.92
N LEU A 593 -18.58 -21.68 29.26
CA LEU A 593 -18.63 -22.04 27.85
C LEU A 593 -19.05 -23.50 27.71
N ASP A 594 -19.97 -23.78 26.81
CA ASP A 594 -20.40 -25.13 26.49
C ASP A 594 -20.95 -25.20 25.07
N GLY A 595 -20.16 -25.80 24.18
CA GLY A 595 -20.49 -25.84 22.75
C GLY A 595 -20.61 -24.45 22.12
N SER A 596 -21.59 -24.26 21.27
CA SER A 596 -21.90 -22.98 20.62
C SER A 596 -22.89 -22.19 21.46
N GLN A 597 -22.51 -20.95 21.81
CA GLN A 597 -23.35 -20.06 22.62
C GLN A 597 -23.42 -18.66 21.99
N SER A 598 -24.56 -18.03 22.15
CA SER A 598 -24.79 -16.64 21.75
C SER A 598 -24.96 -15.74 22.96
N TRP A 599 -24.39 -14.56 22.88
CA TRP A 599 -24.41 -13.54 23.91
C TRP A 599 -24.88 -12.23 23.30
N THR A 600 -25.67 -11.45 24.01
CA THR A 600 -26.11 -10.14 23.58
C THR A 600 -25.35 -9.05 24.33
N LEU A 601 -24.57 -8.22 23.63
CA LEU A 601 -23.90 -7.04 24.18
C LEU A 601 -24.81 -5.84 24.10
N LEU A 602 -24.95 -5.12 25.20
CA LEU A 602 -25.73 -3.87 25.32
C LEU A 602 -24.87 -2.80 25.95
N ALA A 603 -24.97 -1.55 25.45
CA ALA A 603 -24.41 -0.36 26.09
C ALA A 603 -25.51 0.49 26.67
N GLU A 604 -25.33 0.97 27.91
CA GLU A 604 -26.25 1.95 28.49
C GLU A 604 -26.11 3.32 27.81
N SER A 605 -27.23 3.99 27.53
CA SER A 605 -27.22 5.33 26.98
C SER A 605 -26.73 6.34 28.03
N LEU A 606 -25.82 7.26 27.67
CA LEU A 606 -25.44 8.39 28.50
C LEU A 606 -26.62 9.38 28.55
N GLY A 607 -27.45 9.34 29.61
CA GLY A 607 -28.53 10.30 29.78
C GLY A 607 -29.72 9.87 30.64
N GLY A 608 -29.73 8.63 31.10
CA GLY A 608 -30.72 8.20 32.13
C GLY A 608 -30.07 8.14 33.50
N THR A 609 -30.68 8.76 34.51
CA THR A 609 -30.50 8.38 35.91
C THR A 609 -30.39 6.87 35.99
N GLU A 610 -29.42 6.34 36.78
CA GLU A 610 -29.20 4.91 36.99
C GLU A 610 -30.54 4.15 36.91
N ALA A 611 -30.72 3.39 35.83
CA ALA A 611 -31.87 2.50 35.76
C ALA A 611 -31.62 1.43 36.85
N GLN A 612 -32.24 1.61 38.00
CA GLN A 612 -32.27 0.56 39.02
C GLN A 612 -32.75 -0.70 38.31
N PRO A 613 -32.10 -1.86 38.53
CA PRO A 613 -32.54 -3.10 37.94
C PRO A 613 -34.03 -3.28 38.33
N ILE A 614 -34.90 -3.19 37.33
CA ILE A 614 -36.33 -3.37 37.56
C ILE A 614 -36.51 -4.81 38.00
N ALA A 615 -36.79 -5.01 39.29
CA ALA A 615 -37.12 -6.35 39.79
C ALA A 615 -38.47 -6.75 39.21
N TRP A 616 -38.46 -7.58 38.18
CA TRP A 616 -39.62 -8.12 37.58
C TRP A 616 -39.88 -9.55 38.09
N ARG A 617 -41.16 -9.92 38.21
CA ARG A 617 -41.58 -11.26 38.59
C ARG A 617 -42.43 -11.82 37.47
N THR A 618 -42.13 -13.07 37.11
CA THR A 618 -42.93 -13.81 36.13
C THR A 618 -43.69 -14.96 36.80
N GLY A 619 -44.88 -15.24 36.32
CA GLY A 619 -45.66 -16.44 36.64
C GLY A 619 -46.37 -16.94 35.37
N PRO A 620 -47.03 -18.10 35.40
CA PRO A 620 -47.71 -18.62 34.24
C PRO A 620 -48.71 -17.61 33.67
N GLY A 621 -48.40 -17.03 32.49
CA GLY A 621 -49.24 -16.11 31.77
C GLY A 621 -49.25 -14.65 32.23
N TRP A 622 -48.31 -14.21 33.09
CA TRP A 622 -48.24 -12.84 33.53
C TRP A 622 -46.81 -12.36 33.83
N LEU A 623 -46.59 -11.07 33.64
CA LEU A 623 -45.35 -10.33 33.98
C LEU A 623 -45.75 -9.15 34.88
N TRP A 624 -45.11 -9.01 36.03
CA TRP A 624 -45.32 -7.89 36.92
C TRP A 624 -44.08 -7.01 36.98
N VAL A 625 -44.20 -5.73 36.74
CA VAL A 625 -43.12 -4.72 36.73
C VAL A 625 -43.56 -3.61 37.64
N PRO A 626 -42.86 -3.37 38.77
CA PRO A 626 -43.23 -2.23 39.66
C PRO A 626 -42.80 -0.91 39.05
N ASP A 627 -43.61 0.09 39.18
CA ASP A 627 -43.35 1.52 38.90
C ASP A 627 -42.80 1.87 37.50
N ALA A 628 -43.08 1.04 36.49
CA ALA A 628 -42.67 1.31 35.12
C ALA A 628 -43.62 2.35 34.46
N VAL A 629 -43.04 3.43 33.99
CA VAL A 629 -43.76 4.49 33.26
C VAL A 629 -43.98 4.07 31.79
N GLN A 630 -43.09 3.25 31.23
CA GLN A 630 -43.20 2.72 29.89
C GLN A 630 -42.41 1.41 29.79
N LEU A 631 -43.00 0.37 29.28
CA LEU A 631 -42.38 -0.95 29.06
C LEU A 631 -42.67 -1.45 27.65
N GLU A 632 -41.65 -1.90 26.94
CA GLU A 632 -41.79 -2.63 25.70
C GLU A 632 -41.22 -4.03 25.88
N VAL A 633 -42.01 -5.04 25.58
CA VAL A 633 -41.55 -6.44 25.56
C VAL A 633 -41.18 -6.81 24.14
N LEU A 634 -39.94 -7.15 23.93
CA LEU A 634 -39.39 -7.56 22.63
C LEU A 634 -39.29 -9.08 22.58
N ASN A 635 -39.58 -9.68 21.42
CA ASN A 635 -39.24 -11.07 21.16
C ASN A 635 -37.73 -11.24 20.89
N VAL A 636 -37.27 -12.46 20.70
CA VAL A 636 -35.87 -12.78 20.40
C VAL A 636 -35.32 -12.19 19.10
N LEU A 637 -36.21 -11.64 18.25
CA LEU A 637 -35.86 -10.94 17.00
C LEU A 637 -35.85 -9.42 17.17
N GLY A 638 -36.04 -8.90 18.41
CA GLY A 638 -36.09 -7.46 18.68
C GLY A 638 -37.40 -6.78 18.26
N GLN A 639 -38.45 -7.53 17.95
CA GLN A 639 -39.77 -6.98 17.59
C GLN A 639 -40.60 -6.73 18.83
N VAL A 640 -41.26 -5.56 18.93
CA VAL A 640 -42.17 -5.24 20.01
C VAL A 640 -43.36 -6.17 19.94
N VAL A 641 -43.50 -7.05 20.91
CA VAL A 641 -44.60 -8.01 21.02
C VAL A 641 -45.68 -7.56 22.01
N LEU A 642 -45.37 -6.64 22.87
CA LEU A 642 -46.32 -6.05 23.81
C LEU A 642 -45.91 -4.64 24.19
N THR A 643 -46.82 -3.68 24.06
CA THR A 643 -46.74 -2.36 24.63
C THR A 643 -47.89 -2.20 25.63
N PRO A 644 -47.69 -2.31 26.93
CA PRO A 644 -48.73 -2.20 27.89
C PRO A 644 -49.34 -0.78 27.93
N THR A 645 -50.63 -0.71 27.82
CA THR A 645 -51.42 0.50 28.02
C THR A 645 -52.20 0.39 29.31
N GLY A 646 -51.69 0.86 30.45
CA GLY A 646 -52.43 0.82 31.72
C GLY A 646 -51.59 1.32 32.90
N ALA A 647 -52.24 1.59 34.02
CA ALA A 647 -51.58 2.00 35.25
C ALA A 647 -50.73 0.82 35.85
N ALA A 648 -49.62 1.16 36.44
CA ALA A 648 -48.50 0.29 36.84
C ALA A 648 -48.77 -0.85 37.85
N HIS A 649 -50.02 -1.20 38.08
CA HIS A 649 -50.39 -2.18 39.14
C HIS A 649 -51.10 -3.46 38.65
N ASP A 650 -51.43 -3.54 37.36
CA ASP A 650 -52.10 -4.74 36.84
C ASP A 650 -51.12 -5.70 36.18
N PRO A 651 -51.27 -7.02 36.42
CA PRO A 651 -50.48 -8.04 35.74
C PRO A 651 -50.64 -7.96 34.24
N ILE A 652 -49.52 -7.93 33.52
CA ILE A 652 -49.48 -7.90 32.06
C ILE A 652 -49.56 -9.36 31.53
N PRO A 653 -50.60 -9.75 30.75
CA PRO A 653 -50.64 -11.08 30.16
C PRO A 653 -49.59 -11.19 29.06
N HIS A 654 -48.84 -12.30 29.05
CA HIS A 654 -47.94 -12.66 27.96
C HIS A 654 -48.38 -13.97 27.34
N GLY A 655 -48.41 -14.01 26.01
CA GLY A 655 -48.77 -15.19 25.23
C GLY A 655 -47.58 -16.11 24.96
#